data_aa7ed3ea89fc6df4a7bdd0cb5474ef5f
#
_entry.id   aa7ed3ea89fc6df4a7bdd0cb5474ef5f
#
_cell.length_a   1.000
_cell.length_b   1.000
_cell.length_c   1.000
_cell.angle_alpha   90.00
_cell.angle_beta   90.00
_cell.angle_gamma   90.00
#
_symmetry.space_group_name_H-M   'P 1'
#
loop_
_entity.id
_entity.type
_entity.pdbx_description
1 polymer ?
#
loop_
_entity_poly.entity_id
_entity_poly.type
_entity_poly.pdbx_seq_one_letter_code
_entity_poly.pdbx_strand_id
1 'polypeptide(L)'
;MQVKIGYSSNRKLIDRFSRIYAMKYRLDGARSHVAVGALIALSVVAVLLAARGVPTGLGVWIDFGAAIAANLLGLAIFVPIVSFLFTLIRLPIPRKVCAAAIFLFLEVYFILSYAELGRPISIVFAFIYCSFGICSGYFLGWLYYARLKSVSKIIMAALGTIIMTALLTVLAINGPSAVPERDKHFTDSWVANDNAAAVLETDNPAEPGQYAYHKYTYGSGKDKHRKWFGSQVDLISDPVDASSYITHWSWLKKAFWGFDAAGLPVNGTVWMPEGKGPFPLALIVHGNHLMEYFSDEGYEYLGELLASRGIIAVSVDENFLNYSAWSSIPDNDMLMRAWVLLQHINQLKKWNSSATIFENQIDMHNLAIIGHSRGGQAAAMAADRDRFFDDAAALPDKEEYTVKAVVALAPTDTAIQDQYAELKDTYYLTLQGARDADVNNFFGERQYARVSLSGENRFKAALYIADANHSQFNSKWGTMDESLPGGLFLNRNGMLSKQEQQNIAKLYVSAFLEAALNDKFEFKQLFQDYRSVTDWLPDTQYISRYEESSFVPIAPGPIVSEQNAVGMTGWNEAYAKNRDGQSKDVKGIELEWEEAGAQYDLLLSDMASDELGGLGEANFVFSLANMEHELIEAAGSETPEQSNEQQGANASQQANSDSAEAEGNRLEPSASFVPADAEQERAEQLPPTPVVEIELETDSGEILVLELNDHMPVAAPMYASFTSLSWLEQRIKNEKYKQPAETVFQTFVVPMDLFTFIDSDKNKTAKVDPTAIQRITFRFQSGPGKIMLSDIGFMS
;
A
#
# COMPACT_ATOMS: atom_id res chain seq x y z
N MET A 1 73.18 5.91 37.12
CA MET A 1 71.96 6.53 37.68
C MET A 1 70.78 5.84 36.98
N GLN A 2 70.27 4.78 37.65
CA GLN A 2 69.24 3.94 37.05
C GLN A 2 67.85 4.55 37.18
N VAL A 3 67.13 4.52 36.10
CA VAL A 3 65.72 4.94 36.03
C VAL A 3 64.84 4.00 36.84
N LYS A 4 64.51 4.34 38.07
CA LYS A 4 63.56 3.64 38.98
C LYS A 4 62.29 4.51 39.24
N ILE A 5 61.79 5.25 38.28
CA ILE A 5 60.67 6.19 38.50
C ILE A 5 59.32 5.71 37.84
N GLY A 6 59.33 4.65 37.00
CA GLY A 6 58.05 4.29 36.27
C GLY A 6 57.15 3.33 37.05
N TYR A 7 57.66 2.39 37.85
CA TYR A 7 56.89 1.26 38.40
C TYR A 7 56.04 1.56 39.62
N SER A 8 56.41 2.55 40.40
CA SER A 8 55.67 2.91 41.66
C SER A 8 54.40 3.75 41.38
N SER A 9 54.44 4.56 40.33
CA SER A 9 53.27 5.40 39.96
C SER A 9 52.12 4.60 39.37
N ASN A 10 52.42 3.65 38.51
CA ASN A 10 51.40 2.81 37.88
C ASN A 10 50.74 1.86 38.87
N ARG A 11 51.45 1.32 39.83
CA ARG A 11 50.87 0.48 40.90
C ARG A 11 49.91 1.28 41.78
N LYS A 12 50.24 2.52 42.16
CA LYS A 12 49.37 3.41 42.93
C LYS A 12 48.14 3.83 42.17
N LEU A 13 48.22 4.00 40.85
CA LEU A 13 47.08 4.28 39.97
C LEU A 13 46.16 3.06 39.88
N ILE A 14 46.71 1.89 39.66
CA ILE A 14 45.98 0.60 39.59
C ILE A 14 45.29 0.33 40.92
N ASP A 15 45.99 0.48 42.07
CA ASP A 15 45.40 0.31 43.40
C ASP A 15 44.34 1.37 43.72
N ARG A 16 44.45 2.60 43.19
CA ARG A 16 43.42 3.62 43.31
C ARG A 16 42.19 3.29 42.49
N PHE A 17 42.37 2.88 41.24
CA PHE A 17 41.27 2.38 40.38
C PHE A 17 40.62 1.15 40.96
N SER A 18 41.35 0.17 41.45
CA SER A 18 40.83 -1.03 42.09
C SER A 18 40.00 -0.68 43.35
N ARG A 19 40.43 0.25 44.20
CA ARG A 19 39.64 0.72 45.34
C ARG A 19 38.39 1.49 44.96
N ILE A 20 38.44 2.32 43.94
CA ILE A 20 37.28 3.02 43.38
C ILE A 20 36.31 2.01 42.76
N TYR A 21 36.80 0.98 42.08
CA TYR A 21 36.01 -0.10 41.53
C TYR A 21 35.38 -0.97 42.60
N ALA A 22 36.09 -1.28 43.69
CA ALA A 22 35.55 -2.04 44.84
C ALA A 22 34.44 -1.26 45.59
N MET A 23 34.54 0.06 45.71
CA MET A 23 33.45 0.87 46.30
C MET A 23 32.17 0.88 45.50
N LYS A 24 32.21 0.60 44.20
CA LYS A 24 31.12 0.49 43.27
C LYS A 24 30.12 -0.61 43.65
N TYR A 25 30.62 -1.78 44.04
CA TYR A 25 29.80 -2.96 44.32
C TYR A 25 28.95 -2.85 45.60
N ARG A 26 29.19 -1.85 46.43
CA ARG A 26 28.36 -1.61 47.64
C ARG A 26 26.99 -1.04 47.31
N LEU A 27 26.80 -0.41 46.11
CA LEU A 27 25.54 0.17 45.68
C LEU A 27 24.72 -0.82 44.81
N ASP A 28 25.41 -1.81 44.18
CA ASP A 28 24.77 -2.87 43.43
C ASP A 28 24.49 -4.07 44.38
N GLY A 29 23.33 -4.04 45.05
CA GLY A 29 22.87 -5.10 45.94
C GLY A 29 22.35 -6.31 45.19
N ALA A 30 22.01 -7.39 45.92
CA ALA A 30 21.51 -8.64 45.37
C ALA A 30 20.26 -8.45 44.48
N ARG A 31 19.36 -7.52 44.81
CA ARG A 31 18.18 -7.17 44.00
C ARG A 31 18.57 -6.48 42.69
N SER A 32 19.64 -5.67 42.69
CA SER A 32 20.17 -5.03 41.50
C SER A 32 20.70 -6.06 40.49
N HIS A 33 21.25 -7.19 40.93
CA HIS A 33 21.68 -8.26 40.03
C HIS A 33 20.49 -8.93 39.32
N VAL A 34 19.33 -9.10 40.00
CA VAL A 34 18.12 -9.63 39.41
C VAL A 34 17.57 -8.62 38.37
N ALA A 35 17.61 -7.32 38.69
CA ALA A 35 17.20 -6.26 37.74
C ALA A 35 18.09 -6.25 36.48
N VAL A 36 19.42 -6.41 36.62
CA VAL A 36 20.32 -6.55 35.46
C VAL A 36 19.95 -7.79 34.64
N GLY A 37 19.64 -8.93 35.27
CA GLY A 37 19.20 -10.14 34.60
C GLY A 37 17.90 -9.94 33.78
N ALA A 38 16.94 -9.19 34.34
CA ALA A 38 15.69 -8.86 33.64
C ALA A 38 15.95 -7.95 32.44
N LEU A 39 16.81 -6.94 32.58
CA LEU A 39 17.20 -6.07 31.46
C LEU A 39 17.91 -6.84 30.33
N ILE A 40 18.81 -7.78 30.69
CA ILE A 40 19.46 -8.68 29.71
C ILE A 40 18.42 -9.56 29.01
N ALA A 41 17.46 -10.13 29.73
CA ALA A 41 16.41 -10.95 29.13
C ALA A 41 15.55 -10.15 28.14
N LEU A 42 15.17 -8.92 28.49
CA LEU A 42 14.43 -8.04 27.61
C LEU A 42 15.25 -7.59 26.39
N SER A 43 16.56 -7.35 26.56
CA SER A 43 17.47 -7.08 25.45
C SER A 43 17.55 -8.27 24.47
N VAL A 44 17.62 -9.50 24.97
CA VAL A 44 17.55 -10.69 24.12
C VAL A 44 16.21 -10.79 23.38
N VAL A 45 15.09 -10.46 24.02
CA VAL A 45 13.77 -10.44 23.35
C VAL A 45 13.73 -9.38 22.24
N ALA A 46 14.21 -8.17 22.52
CA ALA A 46 14.25 -7.09 21.54
C ALA A 46 15.08 -7.46 20.30
N VAL A 47 16.28 -8.02 20.52
CA VAL A 47 17.14 -8.39 19.38
C VAL A 47 16.63 -9.62 18.62
N LEU A 48 15.90 -10.54 19.25
CA LEU A 48 15.26 -11.65 18.57
C LEU A 48 14.13 -11.17 17.63
N LEU A 49 13.34 -10.18 18.06
CA LEU A 49 12.34 -9.55 17.21
C LEU A 49 12.99 -8.83 16.02
N ALA A 50 14.06 -8.07 16.27
CA ALA A 50 14.80 -7.39 15.22
C ALA A 50 15.45 -8.36 14.21
N ALA A 51 15.96 -9.49 14.68
CA ALA A 51 16.58 -10.52 13.83
C ALA A 51 15.61 -11.13 12.81
N ARG A 52 14.30 -11.07 13.08
CA ARG A 52 13.27 -11.49 12.10
C ARG A 52 13.13 -10.51 10.93
N GLY A 53 13.39 -9.22 11.16
CA GLY A 53 13.37 -8.17 10.13
C GLY A 53 14.71 -8.00 9.40
N VAL A 54 15.79 -8.69 9.87
CA VAL A 54 17.16 -8.59 9.31
C VAL A 54 17.76 -9.99 9.13
N PRO A 55 17.17 -10.85 8.28
CA PRO A 55 17.65 -12.22 8.09
C PRO A 55 19.02 -12.25 7.38
N THR A 56 19.83 -13.27 7.68
CA THR A 56 21.09 -13.52 6.97
C THR A 56 20.93 -14.45 5.76
N GLY A 57 19.76 -15.10 5.63
CA GLY A 57 19.54 -16.14 4.63
C GLY A 57 20.15 -17.51 4.96
N LEU A 58 20.83 -17.64 6.11
CA LEU A 58 21.40 -18.91 6.59
C LEU A 58 20.40 -19.73 7.42
N GLY A 59 19.24 -19.17 7.68
CA GLY A 59 18.14 -19.78 8.41
C GLY A 59 17.90 -19.16 9.78
N VAL A 60 16.63 -19.12 10.20
CA VAL A 60 16.15 -18.40 11.39
C VAL A 60 16.88 -18.75 12.69
N TRP A 61 17.29 -20.01 12.87
CA TRP A 61 18.00 -20.42 14.07
C TRP A 61 19.44 -19.91 14.13
N ILE A 62 20.09 -19.77 12.95
CA ILE A 62 21.42 -19.16 12.83
C ILE A 62 21.31 -17.67 13.09
N ASP A 63 20.30 -17.00 12.51
CA ASP A 63 20.03 -15.58 12.72
C ASP A 63 19.81 -15.27 14.20
N PHE A 64 18.98 -16.05 14.89
CA PHE A 64 18.76 -15.92 16.34
C PHE A 64 20.03 -16.16 17.15
N GLY A 65 20.77 -17.22 16.82
CA GLY A 65 22.04 -17.54 17.50
C GLY A 65 23.09 -16.43 17.36
N ALA A 66 23.26 -15.93 16.14
CA ALA A 66 24.18 -14.82 15.84
C ALA A 66 23.75 -13.51 16.52
N ALA A 67 22.47 -13.17 16.47
CA ALA A 67 21.91 -11.98 17.09
C ALA A 67 22.07 -12.01 18.63
N ILE A 68 21.73 -13.13 19.28
CA ILE A 68 21.94 -13.31 20.72
C ILE A 68 23.44 -13.21 21.07
N ALA A 69 24.32 -13.87 20.32
CA ALA A 69 25.74 -13.83 20.58
C ALA A 69 26.34 -12.42 20.48
N ALA A 70 25.95 -11.68 19.40
CA ALA A 70 26.37 -10.29 19.20
C ALA A 70 25.85 -9.37 20.31
N ASN A 71 24.57 -9.52 20.71
CA ASN A 71 23.95 -8.77 21.79
C ASN A 71 24.63 -9.02 23.13
N LEU A 72 24.82 -10.30 23.53
CA LEU A 72 25.47 -10.64 24.79
C LEU A 72 26.94 -10.18 24.83
N LEU A 73 27.64 -10.21 23.71
CA LEU A 73 28.99 -9.65 23.59
C LEU A 73 28.97 -8.12 23.77
N GLY A 74 28.04 -7.44 23.12
CA GLY A 74 27.83 -6.00 23.29
C GLY A 74 27.56 -5.63 24.76
N LEU A 75 26.63 -6.32 25.41
CA LEU A 75 26.37 -6.17 26.85
C LEU A 75 27.58 -6.41 27.72
N ALA A 76 28.35 -7.50 27.44
CA ALA A 76 29.54 -7.84 28.20
C ALA A 76 30.66 -6.79 28.10
N ILE A 77 30.69 -6.03 27.00
CA ILE A 77 31.64 -4.94 26.80
C ILE A 77 31.09 -3.63 27.35
N PHE A 78 29.86 -3.25 26.97
CA PHE A 78 29.28 -1.94 27.27
C PHE A 78 29.00 -1.74 28.76
N VAL A 79 28.37 -2.73 29.42
CA VAL A 79 27.96 -2.58 30.83
C VAL A 79 29.16 -2.39 31.79
N PRO A 80 30.27 -3.11 31.67
CA PRO A 80 31.47 -2.82 32.50
C PRO A 80 32.07 -1.46 32.22
N ILE A 81 32.20 -1.06 30.97
CA ILE A 81 32.78 0.24 30.58
C ILE A 81 31.96 1.41 31.15
N VAL A 82 30.64 1.44 30.90
CA VAL A 82 29.76 2.51 31.39
C VAL A 82 29.68 2.48 32.91
N SER A 83 29.61 1.31 33.54
CA SER A 83 29.70 1.18 35.01
C SER A 83 31.00 1.71 35.56
N PHE A 84 32.12 1.53 34.89
CA PHE A 84 33.42 2.11 35.26
C PHE A 84 33.41 3.63 35.14
N LEU A 85 32.89 4.21 34.06
CA LEU A 85 32.72 5.65 33.91
C LEU A 85 31.88 6.26 35.03
N PHE A 86 30.74 5.65 35.39
CA PHE A 86 29.94 6.08 36.55
C PHE A 86 30.70 5.99 37.86
N THR A 87 31.65 5.05 37.96
CA THR A 87 32.52 4.94 39.12
C THR A 87 33.49 6.10 39.21
N LEU A 88 34.08 6.55 38.10
CA LEU A 88 35.00 7.67 38.03
C LEU A 88 34.33 9.00 38.48
N ILE A 89 33.08 9.19 38.06
CA ILE A 89 32.28 10.38 38.44
C ILE A 89 31.63 10.23 39.81
N ARG A 90 31.82 9.08 40.50
CA ARG A 90 31.29 8.79 41.84
C ARG A 90 29.77 8.94 41.98
N LEU A 91 28.99 8.62 40.93
CA LEU A 91 27.54 8.69 40.99
C LEU A 91 26.97 7.71 42.03
N PRO A 92 26.05 8.16 42.90
CA PRO A 92 25.43 7.34 43.97
C PRO A 92 24.22 6.58 43.44
N ILE A 93 24.40 5.80 42.34
CA ILE A 93 23.36 5.03 41.64
C ILE A 93 23.75 3.54 41.55
N PRO A 94 22.79 2.62 41.33
CA PRO A 94 23.07 1.22 40.99
C PRO A 94 23.69 1.14 39.59
N ARG A 95 25.01 1.22 39.51
CA ARG A 95 25.75 1.51 38.28
C ARG A 95 25.60 0.47 37.19
N LYS A 96 25.53 -0.83 37.57
CA LYS A 96 25.29 -1.91 36.60
C LYS A 96 23.88 -1.87 36.02
N VAL A 97 22.87 -1.57 36.86
CA VAL A 97 21.48 -1.46 36.40
C VAL A 97 21.36 -0.28 35.43
N CYS A 98 21.93 0.88 35.80
CA CYS A 98 21.87 2.06 34.92
C CYS A 98 22.62 1.81 33.58
N ALA A 99 23.80 1.14 33.65
CA ALA A 99 24.53 0.81 32.42
C ALA A 99 23.76 -0.17 31.50
N ALA A 100 23.15 -1.20 32.11
CA ALA A 100 22.33 -2.14 31.34
C ALA A 100 21.05 -1.48 30.79
N ALA A 101 20.45 -0.57 31.56
CA ALA A 101 19.28 0.17 31.10
C ALA A 101 19.62 1.12 29.93
N ILE A 102 20.78 1.79 29.97
CA ILE A 102 21.24 2.63 28.85
C ILE A 102 21.49 1.77 27.61
N PHE A 103 22.12 0.59 27.78
CA PHE A 103 22.29 -0.32 26.64
C PHE A 103 20.95 -0.72 26.02
N LEU A 104 20.01 -1.20 26.84
CA LEU A 104 18.68 -1.61 26.40
C LEU A 104 17.93 -0.44 25.75
N PHE A 105 18.02 0.76 26.31
CA PHE A 105 17.40 1.96 25.75
C PHE A 105 17.95 2.25 24.36
N LEU A 106 19.27 2.29 24.19
CA LEU A 106 19.90 2.53 22.90
C LEU A 106 19.56 1.43 21.90
N GLU A 107 19.61 0.18 22.32
CA GLU A 107 19.25 -0.97 21.48
C GLU A 107 17.83 -0.84 20.95
N VAL A 108 16.84 -0.65 21.82
CA VAL A 108 15.42 -0.53 21.41
C VAL A 108 15.20 0.73 20.58
N TYR A 109 15.83 1.84 20.96
CA TYR A 109 15.78 3.08 20.18
C TYR A 109 16.27 2.85 18.74
N PHE A 110 17.44 2.22 18.56
CA PHE A 110 17.96 1.95 17.21
C PHE A 110 17.10 0.95 16.43
N ILE A 111 16.58 -0.11 17.08
CA ILE A 111 15.69 -1.08 16.46
C ILE A 111 14.43 -0.39 15.95
N LEU A 112 13.77 0.45 16.77
CA LEU A 112 12.54 1.13 16.41
C LEU A 112 12.76 2.25 15.39
N SER A 113 13.90 2.96 15.47
CA SER A 113 14.29 3.97 14.48
C SER A 113 14.56 3.34 13.11
N TYR A 114 15.15 2.15 13.07
CA TYR A 114 15.35 1.39 11.84
C TYR A 114 14.01 0.89 11.26
N ALA A 115 13.03 0.60 12.11
CA ALA A 115 11.66 0.24 11.73
C ALA A 115 10.79 1.47 11.36
N GLU A 116 11.37 2.61 11.09
CA GLU A 116 10.73 3.85 10.59
C GLU A 116 9.62 4.44 11.49
N LEU A 117 9.60 4.09 12.79
CA LEU A 117 8.62 4.62 13.75
C LEU A 117 8.85 6.09 14.15
N GLY A 118 9.84 6.75 13.57
CA GLY A 118 10.21 8.12 13.89
C GLY A 118 10.96 8.27 15.22
N ARG A 119 11.81 9.30 15.34
CA ARG A 119 12.68 9.51 16.51
C ARG A 119 11.92 9.72 17.82
N PRO A 120 10.86 10.58 17.89
CA PRO A 120 10.15 10.82 19.15
C PRO A 120 9.49 9.57 19.70
N ILE A 121 8.85 8.79 18.83
CA ILE A 121 8.14 7.57 19.18
C ILE A 121 9.13 6.50 19.66
N SER A 122 10.24 6.31 18.94
CA SER A 122 11.30 5.37 19.32
C SER A 122 11.86 5.68 20.70
N ILE A 123 12.06 6.97 21.05
CA ILE A 123 12.52 7.39 22.40
C ILE A 123 11.49 7.02 23.46
N VAL A 124 10.20 7.32 23.24
CA VAL A 124 9.14 7.05 24.22
C VAL A 124 9.01 5.55 24.47
N PHE A 125 8.95 4.75 23.42
CA PHE A 125 8.87 3.28 23.56
C PHE A 125 10.11 2.67 24.21
N ALA A 126 11.31 3.12 23.84
CA ALA A 126 12.55 2.67 24.47
C ALA A 126 12.57 3.01 25.96
N PHE A 127 12.08 4.19 26.35
CA PHE A 127 11.97 4.59 27.75
C PHE A 127 10.95 3.74 28.51
N ILE A 128 9.76 3.49 27.94
CA ILE A 128 8.73 2.62 28.53
C ILE A 128 9.27 1.20 28.72
N TYR A 129 9.89 0.64 27.67
CA TYR A 129 10.44 -0.73 27.70
C TYR A 129 11.56 -0.89 28.73
N CYS A 130 12.47 0.08 28.83
CA CYS A 130 13.50 0.12 29.87
C CYS A 130 12.92 0.23 31.27
N SER A 131 11.96 1.13 31.47
CA SER A 131 11.30 1.33 32.78
C SER A 131 10.58 0.06 33.24
N PHE A 132 9.92 -0.63 32.31
CA PHE A 132 9.32 -1.94 32.52
C PHE A 132 10.37 -2.95 32.99
N GLY A 133 11.53 -3.01 32.33
CA GLY A 133 12.62 -3.92 32.69
C GLY A 133 13.21 -3.65 34.09
N ILE A 134 13.38 -2.38 34.44
CA ILE A 134 13.85 -1.98 35.75
C ILE A 134 12.84 -2.37 36.85
N CYS A 135 11.57 -1.96 36.67
CA CYS A 135 10.51 -2.20 37.64
C CYS A 135 10.27 -3.71 37.88
N SER A 136 10.11 -4.47 36.80
CA SER A 136 9.90 -5.92 36.85
C SER A 136 11.11 -6.65 37.48
N GLY A 137 12.30 -6.23 37.12
CA GLY A 137 13.53 -6.80 37.66
C GLY A 137 13.72 -6.56 39.17
N TYR A 138 13.43 -5.34 39.66
CA TYR A 138 13.44 -5.04 41.09
C TYR A 138 12.30 -5.74 41.84
N PHE A 139 11.12 -5.85 41.25
CA PHE A 139 10.00 -6.61 41.83
C PHE A 139 10.33 -8.09 41.95
N LEU A 140 10.87 -8.72 40.90
CA LEU A 140 11.33 -10.13 40.96
C LEU A 140 12.46 -10.32 42.00
N GLY A 141 13.40 -9.37 42.05
CA GLY A 141 14.45 -9.36 43.05
C GLY A 141 13.93 -9.24 44.47
N TRP A 142 12.93 -8.38 44.71
CA TRP A 142 12.26 -8.29 45.98
C TRP A 142 11.54 -9.59 46.33
N LEU A 143 10.79 -10.16 45.40
CA LEU A 143 10.05 -11.41 45.58
C LEU A 143 10.99 -12.60 45.89
N TYR A 144 12.13 -12.69 45.18
CA TYR A 144 13.13 -13.76 45.38
C TYR A 144 13.73 -13.72 46.79
N TYR A 145 14.12 -12.52 47.26
CA TYR A 145 14.78 -12.32 48.54
C TYR A 145 13.79 -12.10 49.70
N ALA A 146 12.49 -12.01 49.48
CA ALA A 146 11.51 -11.87 50.52
C ALA A 146 11.39 -13.16 51.36
N ARG A 147 11.23 -12.98 52.68
CA ARG A 147 11.01 -14.08 53.62
C ARG A 147 9.52 -14.51 53.62
N LEU A 148 8.96 -14.82 52.45
CA LEU A 148 7.59 -15.27 52.30
C LEU A 148 7.55 -16.80 52.05
N LYS A 149 6.41 -17.44 52.40
CA LYS A 149 6.13 -18.82 52.02
C LYS A 149 6.12 -18.96 50.48
N SER A 150 6.53 -20.10 49.97
CA SER A 150 6.59 -20.35 48.52
C SER A 150 5.25 -20.09 47.82
N VAL A 151 4.14 -20.48 48.44
CA VAL A 151 2.77 -20.21 47.88
C VAL A 151 2.52 -18.71 47.78
N SER A 152 2.85 -17.91 48.80
CA SER A 152 2.69 -16.45 48.74
C SER A 152 3.55 -15.82 47.67
N LYS A 153 4.76 -16.33 47.41
CA LYS A 153 5.63 -15.86 46.32
C LYS A 153 4.99 -16.12 44.95
N ILE A 154 4.42 -17.33 44.77
CA ILE A 154 3.73 -17.70 43.50
C ILE A 154 2.51 -16.82 43.29
N ILE A 155 1.68 -16.60 44.31
CA ILE A 155 0.49 -15.73 44.23
C ILE A 155 0.90 -14.30 43.85
N MET A 156 1.96 -13.76 44.50
CA MET A 156 2.40 -12.38 44.19
C MET A 156 3.06 -12.28 42.82
N ALA A 157 3.77 -13.30 42.36
CA ALA A 157 4.30 -13.34 40.99
C ALA A 157 3.15 -13.37 39.97
N ALA A 158 2.14 -14.24 40.19
CA ALA A 158 0.93 -14.29 39.35
C ALA A 158 0.17 -12.97 39.34
N LEU A 159 -0.03 -12.34 40.51
CA LEU A 159 -0.68 -11.03 40.60
C LEU A 159 0.12 -9.94 39.89
N GLY A 160 1.43 -9.90 40.03
CA GLY A 160 2.30 -8.98 39.32
C GLY A 160 2.25 -9.18 37.81
N THR A 161 2.24 -10.44 37.35
CA THR A 161 2.07 -10.76 35.93
C THR A 161 0.70 -10.30 35.42
N ILE A 162 -0.39 -10.57 36.17
CA ILE A 162 -1.75 -10.14 35.81
C ILE A 162 -1.83 -8.60 35.69
N ILE A 163 -1.29 -7.86 36.69
CA ILE A 163 -1.28 -6.39 36.67
C ILE A 163 -0.49 -5.87 35.48
N MET A 164 0.67 -6.48 35.18
CA MET A 164 1.50 -6.08 34.04
C MET A 164 0.81 -6.40 32.71
N THR A 165 0.20 -7.58 32.60
CA THR A 165 -0.57 -7.93 31.41
C THR A 165 -1.75 -6.98 31.24
N ALA A 166 -2.49 -6.69 32.31
CA ALA A 166 -3.58 -5.72 32.28
C ALA A 166 -3.10 -4.32 31.86
N LEU A 167 -1.97 -3.84 32.40
CA LEU A 167 -1.40 -2.55 32.00
C LEU A 167 -0.98 -2.53 30.53
N LEU A 168 -0.31 -3.59 30.04
CA LEU A 168 0.05 -3.72 28.63
C LEU A 168 -1.19 -3.83 27.74
N THR A 169 -2.24 -4.53 28.21
CA THR A 169 -3.52 -4.61 27.51
C THR A 169 -4.18 -3.24 27.41
N VAL A 170 -4.22 -2.48 28.53
CA VAL A 170 -4.76 -1.10 28.53
C VAL A 170 -3.98 -0.17 27.60
N LEU A 171 -2.63 -0.31 27.53
CA LEU A 171 -1.81 0.43 26.60
C LEU A 171 -2.00 -0.02 25.13
N ALA A 172 -2.43 -1.26 24.94
CA ALA A 172 -2.71 -1.86 23.64
C ALA A 172 -4.21 -1.81 23.24
N ILE A 173 -5.11 -1.46 24.19
CA ILE A 173 -6.51 -1.24 23.86
C ILE A 173 -6.58 0.00 22.98
N ASN A 174 -7.16 -0.19 21.82
CA ASN A 174 -7.50 0.88 20.93
C ASN A 174 -8.37 1.89 21.68
N GLY A 175 -7.93 3.14 21.73
CA GLY A 175 -8.85 4.24 21.94
C GLY A 175 -9.91 4.22 20.83
N PRO A 176 -10.95 5.05 20.93
CA PRO A 176 -11.89 5.23 19.82
C PRO A 176 -11.08 5.55 18.56
N SER A 177 -11.48 4.92 17.45
CA SER A 177 -10.81 5.14 16.17
C SER A 177 -10.81 6.65 15.87
N ALA A 178 -9.66 7.23 15.56
CA ALA A 178 -9.60 8.60 15.07
C ALA A 178 -10.15 8.75 13.65
N VAL A 179 -10.63 7.65 13.09
CA VAL A 179 -11.22 7.54 11.76
C VAL A 179 -12.71 7.37 11.93
N PRO A 180 -13.53 8.17 11.23
CA PRO A 180 -14.97 8.01 11.25
C PRO A 180 -15.35 6.58 10.90
N GLU A 181 -16.05 5.90 11.76
CA GLU A 181 -16.58 4.57 11.50
C GLU A 181 -17.94 4.76 10.85
N ARG A 182 -18.01 4.78 9.52
CA ARG A 182 -19.28 4.60 8.83
C ARG A 182 -19.69 3.14 8.89
N ASP A 183 -20.99 2.93 8.97
CA ASP A 183 -21.60 1.60 9.03
C ASP A 183 -21.01 0.72 7.91
N LYS A 184 -20.32 -0.35 8.30
CA LYS A 184 -19.70 -1.31 7.36
C LYS A 184 -20.72 -2.16 6.63
N HIS A 185 -21.99 -2.10 7.06
CA HIS A 185 -23.13 -2.82 6.47
C HIS A 185 -23.68 -2.12 5.23
N PHE A 186 -22.78 -1.68 4.38
CA PHE A 186 -23.11 -1.08 3.09
C PHE A 186 -23.89 -2.06 2.19
N THR A 187 -23.68 -3.36 2.38
CA THR A 187 -24.35 -4.42 1.64
C THR A 187 -25.82 -4.57 2.00
N ASP A 188 -26.23 -4.36 3.25
CA ASP A 188 -27.62 -4.60 3.67
C ASP A 188 -28.61 -3.58 3.11
N SER A 189 -28.19 -2.33 2.93
CA SER A 189 -29.02 -1.27 2.32
C SER A 189 -29.09 -1.37 0.79
N TRP A 190 -28.16 -2.08 0.16
CA TRP A 190 -28.04 -2.17 -1.30
C TRP A 190 -28.69 -3.42 -1.88
N VAL A 191 -28.69 -4.52 -1.15
CA VAL A 191 -29.37 -5.76 -1.53
C VAL A 191 -30.89 -5.62 -1.42
N ALA A 192 -31.37 -4.65 -0.66
CA ALA A 192 -32.80 -4.44 -0.41
C ALA A 192 -33.52 -3.61 -1.52
N ASN A 193 -32.81 -3.02 -2.48
CA ASN A 193 -33.43 -2.28 -3.58
C ASN A 193 -33.65 -3.19 -4.79
N ASP A 194 -34.87 -3.21 -5.31
CA ASP A 194 -35.29 -3.96 -6.52
C ASP A 194 -34.51 -3.57 -7.80
N ASN A 195 -33.63 -2.59 -7.74
CA ASN A 195 -32.73 -2.11 -8.80
C ASN A 195 -31.29 -2.67 -8.68
N ALA A 196 -31.13 -3.85 -8.10
CA ALA A 196 -29.83 -4.52 -8.07
C ALA A 196 -29.25 -4.66 -9.49
N ALA A 197 -27.92 -4.49 -9.63
CA ALA A 197 -27.24 -4.75 -10.90
C ALA A 197 -27.61 -6.17 -11.39
N ALA A 198 -27.81 -6.30 -12.70
CA ALA A 198 -28.09 -7.62 -13.27
C ALA A 198 -26.96 -8.60 -12.89
N VAL A 199 -27.33 -9.75 -12.35
CA VAL A 199 -26.35 -10.77 -11.96
C VAL A 199 -25.64 -11.28 -13.20
N LEU A 200 -24.31 -11.39 -13.14
CA LEU A 200 -23.50 -11.95 -14.22
C LEU A 200 -23.77 -13.46 -14.34
N GLU A 201 -24.43 -13.86 -15.43
CA GLU A 201 -24.80 -15.26 -15.71
C GLU A 201 -23.65 -16.02 -16.38
N THR A 202 -22.59 -16.31 -15.64
CA THR A 202 -21.46 -17.13 -16.12
C THR A 202 -20.81 -17.89 -14.96
N ASP A 203 -19.89 -18.82 -15.28
CA ASP A 203 -19.13 -19.53 -14.25
C ASP A 203 -18.15 -18.58 -13.55
N ASN A 204 -18.03 -18.72 -12.22
CA ASN A 204 -17.14 -17.91 -11.40
C ASN A 204 -15.67 -18.04 -11.88
N PRO A 205 -15.05 -16.99 -12.39
CA PRO A 205 -13.67 -17.04 -12.90
C PRO A 205 -12.60 -17.21 -11.81
N ALA A 206 -12.96 -17.09 -10.51
CA ALA A 206 -12.06 -17.42 -9.41
C ALA A 206 -11.94 -18.93 -9.15
N GLU A 207 -12.83 -19.74 -9.73
CA GLU A 207 -12.80 -21.20 -9.61
C GLU A 207 -11.93 -21.82 -10.71
N PRO A 208 -11.34 -23.01 -10.46
CA PRO A 208 -10.55 -23.71 -11.47
C PRO A 208 -11.32 -23.94 -12.77
N GLY A 209 -10.64 -23.75 -13.90
CA GLY A 209 -11.18 -24.03 -15.20
C GLY A 209 -11.09 -25.53 -15.60
N GLN A 210 -11.26 -25.79 -16.88
CA GLN A 210 -11.38 -27.17 -17.40
C GLN A 210 -10.05 -27.84 -17.76
N TYR A 211 -8.94 -27.08 -17.82
CA TYR A 211 -7.65 -27.61 -18.22
C TYR A 211 -6.92 -28.25 -17.03
N ALA A 212 -6.44 -29.48 -17.20
CA ALA A 212 -5.36 -30.01 -16.39
C ALA A 212 -4.08 -29.25 -16.75
N TYR A 213 -3.11 -29.18 -15.85
CA TYR A 213 -1.86 -28.47 -16.08
C TYR A 213 -0.66 -29.20 -15.47
N HIS A 214 0.52 -28.91 -16.00
CA HIS A 214 1.80 -29.34 -15.45
C HIS A 214 2.59 -28.15 -14.90
N LYS A 215 3.31 -28.41 -13.81
CA LYS A 215 4.23 -27.43 -13.22
C LYS A 215 5.66 -27.79 -13.64
N TYR A 216 6.37 -26.81 -14.20
CA TYR A 216 7.77 -26.91 -14.61
C TYR A 216 8.57 -25.76 -14.02
N THR A 217 9.90 -25.92 -14.03
CA THR A 217 10.82 -24.86 -13.64
C THR A 217 11.89 -24.65 -14.71
N TYR A 218 12.27 -23.40 -14.89
CA TYR A 218 13.44 -23.10 -15.69
C TYR A 218 14.37 -22.15 -14.95
N GLY A 219 15.67 -22.24 -15.23
CA GLY A 219 16.65 -21.40 -14.55
C GLY A 219 18.08 -21.77 -14.88
N SER A 220 19.01 -21.15 -14.13
CA SER A 220 20.44 -21.27 -14.37
C SER A 220 21.02 -22.67 -14.13
N GLY A 221 20.30 -23.57 -13.44
CA GLY A 221 20.83 -24.85 -12.97
C GLY A 221 21.88 -24.73 -11.87
N LYS A 222 22.12 -23.51 -11.35
CA LYS A 222 23.20 -23.19 -10.39
C LYS A 222 22.71 -22.48 -9.13
N ASP A 223 21.39 -22.32 -8.95
CA ASP A 223 20.85 -21.68 -7.75
C ASP A 223 21.29 -22.44 -6.49
N LYS A 224 21.85 -21.70 -5.51
CA LYS A 224 22.39 -22.26 -4.27
C LYS A 224 21.34 -22.49 -3.20
N HIS A 225 20.21 -21.78 -3.31
CA HIS A 225 19.17 -21.72 -2.30
C HIS A 225 17.99 -22.61 -2.65
N ARG A 226 17.67 -22.75 -3.94
CA ARG A 226 16.48 -23.43 -4.45
C ARG A 226 16.90 -24.53 -5.45
N LYS A 227 16.67 -25.79 -5.07
CA LYS A 227 17.04 -26.95 -5.89
C LYS A 227 16.31 -26.95 -7.24
N TRP A 228 15.08 -26.45 -7.30
CA TRP A 228 14.25 -26.41 -8.49
C TRP A 228 14.71 -25.39 -9.55
N PHE A 229 15.54 -24.41 -9.19
CA PHE A 229 16.29 -23.55 -10.11
C PHE A 229 17.79 -23.94 -10.19
N GLY A 230 18.19 -24.90 -9.36
CA GLY A 230 19.52 -25.50 -9.32
C GLY A 230 19.54 -26.92 -9.91
N SER A 231 19.95 -27.90 -9.13
CA SER A 231 20.19 -29.27 -9.59
C SER A 231 18.95 -30.06 -10.05
N GLN A 232 17.74 -29.56 -9.78
CA GLN A 232 16.46 -30.18 -10.13
C GLN A 232 15.66 -29.36 -11.13
N VAL A 233 16.28 -28.38 -11.79
CA VAL A 233 15.61 -27.55 -12.81
C VAL A 233 15.26 -28.39 -14.04
N ASP A 234 14.05 -28.17 -14.58
CA ASP A 234 13.58 -28.91 -15.76
C ASP A 234 14.22 -28.41 -17.06
N LEU A 235 14.40 -27.08 -17.19
CA LEU A 235 15.01 -26.43 -18.35
C LEU A 235 16.10 -25.44 -17.94
N ILE A 236 17.23 -25.50 -18.63
CA ILE A 236 18.33 -24.56 -18.41
C ILE A 236 18.10 -23.32 -19.27
N SER A 237 18.04 -22.14 -18.61
CA SER A 237 17.99 -20.83 -19.25
C SER A 237 19.39 -20.25 -19.45
N ASP A 238 19.53 -19.39 -20.45
CA ASP A 238 20.76 -18.64 -20.67
C ASP A 238 20.82 -17.47 -19.65
N PRO A 239 21.99 -17.23 -19.01
CA PRO A 239 22.17 -16.06 -18.19
C PRO A 239 22.22 -14.78 -19.04
N VAL A 240 21.85 -13.64 -18.47
CA VAL A 240 21.84 -12.35 -19.15
C VAL A 240 22.82 -11.37 -18.51
N ASP A 241 23.47 -10.55 -19.32
CA ASP A 241 24.44 -9.54 -18.86
C ASP A 241 23.76 -8.18 -18.67
N ALA A 242 23.63 -7.77 -17.41
CA ALA A 242 23.06 -6.52 -16.98
C ALA A 242 24.10 -5.48 -16.53
N SER A 243 25.39 -5.69 -16.84
CA SER A 243 26.49 -4.82 -16.40
C SER A 243 26.39 -3.39 -16.93
N SER A 244 25.66 -3.16 -18.03
CA SER A 244 25.39 -1.82 -18.55
C SER A 244 24.40 -1.01 -17.69
N TYR A 245 23.57 -1.67 -16.88
CA TYR A 245 22.55 -1.06 -16.04
C TYR A 245 22.91 -1.06 -14.57
N ILE A 246 23.49 -2.17 -14.06
CA ILE A 246 23.89 -2.32 -12.66
C ILE A 246 25.38 -2.04 -12.56
N THR A 247 25.73 -0.85 -12.08
CA THR A 247 27.13 -0.42 -11.91
C THR A 247 27.71 -0.87 -10.57
N HIS A 248 26.87 -1.13 -9.58
CA HIS A 248 27.27 -1.55 -8.25
C HIS A 248 26.57 -2.83 -7.80
N TRP A 249 27.35 -3.93 -7.73
CA TRP A 249 26.92 -5.22 -7.16
C TRP A 249 27.77 -5.55 -5.95
N SER A 250 27.15 -5.55 -4.74
CA SER A 250 27.90 -5.77 -3.51
C SER A 250 28.53 -7.17 -3.45
N TRP A 251 29.68 -7.29 -2.80
CA TRP A 251 30.34 -8.58 -2.61
C TRP A 251 29.51 -9.55 -1.78
N LEU A 252 28.70 -9.04 -0.82
CA LEU A 252 27.80 -9.86 -0.01
C LEU A 252 26.69 -10.45 -0.89
N LYS A 253 26.08 -9.64 -1.77
CA LYS A 253 25.06 -10.09 -2.72
C LYS A 253 25.63 -11.16 -3.66
N LYS A 254 26.86 -10.95 -4.18
CA LYS A 254 27.57 -11.95 -5.01
C LYS A 254 27.87 -13.24 -4.22
N ALA A 255 28.28 -13.15 -2.97
CA ALA A 255 28.54 -14.32 -2.11
C ALA A 255 27.26 -15.11 -1.84
N PHE A 256 26.16 -14.42 -1.56
CA PHE A 256 24.84 -15.02 -1.32
C PHE A 256 24.35 -15.73 -2.59
N TRP A 257 24.15 -15.02 -3.67
CA TRP A 257 23.56 -15.53 -4.90
C TRP A 257 24.51 -16.43 -5.73
N GLY A 258 25.80 -16.16 -5.72
CA GLY A 258 26.82 -16.86 -6.51
C GLY A 258 27.01 -16.33 -7.92
N PHE A 259 26.39 -15.22 -8.28
CA PHE A 259 26.53 -14.50 -9.54
C PHE A 259 26.61 -12.99 -9.29
N ASP A 260 26.85 -12.22 -10.34
CA ASP A 260 26.82 -10.75 -10.34
C ASP A 260 26.08 -10.23 -11.57
N ALA A 261 26.14 -8.92 -11.80
CA ALA A 261 25.43 -8.26 -12.90
C ALA A 261 25.78 -8.79 -14.30
N ALA A 262 26.98 -9.36 -14.49
CA ALA A 262 27.40 -9.92 -15.79
C ALA A 262 26.76 -11.27 -16.13
N GLY A 263 26.02 -11.88 -15.21
CA GLY A 263 25.39 -13.18 -15.43
C GLY A 263 24.15 -13.39 -14.58
N LEU A 264 23.17 -12.50 -14.70
CA LEU A 264 21.90 -12.65 -14.00
C LEU A 264 21.15 -13.88 -14.49
N PRO A 265 20.59 -14.69 -13.59
CA PRO A 265 19.79 -15.85 -13.98
C PRO A 265 18.42 -15.40 -14.50
N VAL A 266 17.88 -16.15 -15.45
CA VAL A 266 16.49 -16.04 -15.91
C VAL A 266 15.75 -17.26 -15.35
N ASN A 267 15.25 -17.15 -14.12
CA ASN A 267 14.59 -18.25 -13.41
C ASN A 267 13.06 -18.02 -13.36
N GLY A 268 12.28 -19.06 -13.57
CA GLY A 268 10.81 -18.97 -13.44
C GLY A 268 10.13 -20.31 -13.18
N THR A 269 9.01 -20.23 -12.50
CA THR A 269 8.09 -21.37 -12.30
C THR A 269 6.93 -21.24 -13.27
N VAL A 270 6.64 -22.31 -13.99
CA VAL A 270 5.65 -22.36 -15.08
C VAL A 270 4.50 -23.29 -14.70
N TRP A 271 3.28 -22.83 -14.90
CA TRP A 271 2.08 -23.67 -14.92
C TRP A 271 1.56 -23.69 -16.37
N MET A 272 1.62 -24.84 -17.00
CA MET A 272 1.33 -25.03 -18.42
C MET A 272 0.08 -25.88 -18.60
N PRO A 273 -0.99 -25.36 -19.25
CA PRO A 273 -2.17 -26.14 -19.58
C PRO A 273 -1.84 -27.38 -20.39
N GLU A 274 -2.52 -28.49 -20.14
CA GLU A 274 -2.46 -29.68 -21.00
C GLU A 274 -3.30 -29.45 -22.26
N GLY A 275 -2.70 -29.67 -23.43
CA GLY A 275 -3.42 -29.58 -24.70
C GLY A 275 -2.54 -29.14 -25.85
N LYS A 276 -3.20 -28.88 -26.98
CA LYS A 276 -2.52 -28.34 -28.14
C LYS A 276 -2.60 -26.83 -28.13
N GLY A 277 -1.45 -26.16 -27.96
CA GLY A 277 -1.34 -24.75 -28.11
C GLY A 277 -1.62 -24.20 -29.52
N PRO A 278 -1.39 -22.89 -29.78
CA PRO A 278 -0.78 -21.98 -28.86
C PRO A 278 -1.76 -21.46 -27.79
N PHE A 279 -1.28 -21.28 -26.54
CA PHE A 279 -2.01 -20.68 -25.44
C PHE A 279 -1.52 -19.26 -25.17
N PRO A 280 -2.36 -18.35 -24.68
CA PRO A 280 -1.91 -17.07 -24.14
C PRO A 280 -0.89 -17.26 -23.01
N LEU A 281 -0.04 -16.25 -22.79
CA LEU A 281 0.99 -16.26 -21.75
C LEU A 281 0.81 -15.11 -20.76
N ALA A 282 0.82 -15.40 -19.47
CA ALA A 282 0.87 -14.41 -18.39
C ALA A 282 2.18 -14.54 -17.60
N LEU A 283 3.01 -13.48 -17.59
CA LEU A 283 4.15 -13.35 -16.70
C LEU A 283 3.71 -12.70 -15.39
N ILE A 284 4.12 -13.26 -14.25
CA ILE A 284 3.79 -12.74 -12.91
C ILE A 284 5.10 -12.31 -12.24
N VAL A 285 5.22 -11.03 -11.88
CA VAL A 285 6.41 -10.46 -11.26
C VAL A 285 6.10 -9.87 -9.89
N HIS A 286 6.94 -10.20 -8.92
CA HIS A 286 6.85 -9.69 -7.57
C HIS A 286 7.49 -8.29 -7.42
N GLY A 287 7.15 -7.61 -6.32
CA GLY A 287 7.78 -6.36 -5.91
C GLY A 287 9.03 -6.56 -5.06
N ASN A 288 9.39 -5.48 -4.34
CA ASN A 288 10.51 -5.50 -3.42
C ASN A 288 10.11 -6.10 -2.07
N HIS A 289 10.94 -7.01 -1.57
CA HIS A 289 10.83 -7.62 -0.25
C HIS A 289 12.25 -7.96 0.23
N LEU A 290 12.41 -8.65 1.36
CA LEU A 290 13.71 -9.17 1.77
C LEU A 290 14.18 -10.24 0.77
N MET A 291 15.37 -10.06 0.16
CA MET A 291 15.91 -11.01 -0.84
C MET A 291 16.12 -12.43 -0.30
N GLU A 292 16.20 -12.59 1.01
CA GLU A 292 16.35 -13.86 1.71
C GLU A 292 15.03 -14.65 1.82
N TYR A 293 13.89 -14.00 1.50
CA TYR A 293 12.55 -14.60 1.46
C TYR A 293 12.00 -14.54 0.05
N PHE A 294 11.96 -15.70 -0.64
CA PHE A 294 11.65 -15.78 -2.06
C PHE A 294 10.19 -15.44 -2.35
N SER A 295 10.00 -14.35 -3.09
CA SER A 295 8.70 -13.74 -3.37
C SER A 295 7.97 -14.38 -4.54
N ASP A 296 8.71 -14.94 -5.50
CA ASP A 296 8.17 -15.55 -6.73
C ASP A 296 7.22 -16.73 -6.45
N GLU A 297 7.44 -17.49 -5.38
CA GLU A 297 6.56 -18.58 -4.96
C GLU A 297 5.17 -18.10 -4.48
N GLY A 298 5.04 -16.82 -4.19
CA GLY A 298 3.84 -16.25 -3.56
C GLY A 298 2.63 -16.12 -4.48
N TYR A 299 2.77 -16.40 -5.77
CA TYR A 299 1.71 -16.31 -6.78
C TYR A 299 1.26 -17.68 -7.35
N GLU A 300 1.61 -18.78 -6.67
CA GLU A 300 1.19 -20.12 -7.05
C GLU A 300 -0.34 -20.21 -7.27
N TYR A 301 -1.13 -19.57 -6.38
CA TYR A 301 -2.59 -19.55 -6.45
C TYR A 301 -3.14 -18.91 -7.75
N LEU A 302 -2.45 -17.90 -8.32
CA LEU A 302 -2.79 -17.32 -9.63
C LEU A 302 -2.27 -18.20 -10.76
N GLY A 303 -1.05 -18.72 -10.64
CA GLY A 303 -0.44 -19.58 -11.66
C GLY A 303 -1.28 -20.83 -11.93
N GLU A 304 -1.72 -21.52 -10.88
CA GLU A 304 -2.59 -22.69 -10.97
C GLU A 304 -3.97 -22.37 -11.56
N LEU A 305 -4.58 -21.26 -11.11
CA LEU A 305 -5.88 -20.81 -11.62
C LEU A 305 -5.81 -20.53 -13.12
N LEU A 306 -4.87 -19.68 -13.54
CA LEU A 306 -4.74 -19.26 -14.93
C LEU A 306 -4.44 -20.45 -15.86
N ALA A 307 -3.56 -21.36 -15.43
CA ALA A 307 -3.27 -22.58 -16.20
C ALA A 307 -4.51 -23.47 -16.34
N SER A 308 -5.28 -23.63 -15.26
CA SER A 308 -6.55 -24.41 -15.35
C SER A 308 -7.58 -23.79 -16.30
N ARG A 309 -7.41 -22.50 -16.64
CA ARG A 309 -8.28 -21.73 -17.54
C ARG A 309 -7.68 -21.53 -18.94
N GLY A 310 -6.57 -22.22 -19.23
CA GLY A 310 -5.98 -22.25 -20.57
C GLY A 310 -5.01 -21.11 -20.84
N ILE A 311 -4.44 -20.49 -19.82
CA ILE A 311 -3.41 -19.45 -19.94
C ILE A 311 -2.12 -19.97 -19.32
N ILE A 312 -1.03 -20.06 -20.08
CA ILE A 312 0.29 -20.38 -19.52
C ILE A 312 0.67 -19.28 -18.53
N ALA A 313 0.91 -19.66 -17.29
CA ALA A 313 1.35 -18.70 -16.27
C ALA A 313 2.82 -18.95 -15.89
N VAL A 314 3.59 -17.87 -15.75
CA VAL A 314 5.00 -17.92 -15.36
C VAL A 314 5.27 -16.94 -14.25
N SER A 315 5.62 -17.43 -13.06
CA SER A 315 6.12 -16.57 -11.98
C SER A 315 7.62 -16.42 -12.11
N VAL A 316 8.08 -15.18 -12.33
CA VAL A 316 9.47 -14.84 -12.58
C VAL A 316 10.21 -14.53 -11.28
N ASP A 317 11.47 -14.94 -11.20
CA ASP A 317 12.36 -14.71 -10.05
C ASP A 317 13.19 -13.44 -10.27
N GLU A 318 12.87 -12.40 -9.51
CA GLU A 318 13.64 -11.16 -9.42
C GLU A 318 14.15 -10.89 -7.99
N ASN A 319 14.18 -11.92 -7.12
CA ASN A 319 14.59 -11.76 -5.73
C ASN A 319 15.99 -11.18 -5.55
N PHE A 320 16.86 -11.37 -6.52
CA PHE A 320 18.20 -10.77 -6.53
C PHE A 320 18.19 -9.23 -6.70
N LEU A 321 17.11 -8.65 -7.16
CA LEU A 321 16.89 -7.19 -7.21
C LEU A 321 16.24 -6.66 -5.91
N ASN A 322 15.84 -7.52 -4.99
CA ASN A 322 15.19 -7.15 -3.76
C ASN A 322 16.16 -6.57 -2.72
N TYR A 323 15.57 -5.90 -1.73
CA TYR A 323 16.24 -5.34 -0.58
C TYR A 323 16.90 -6.40 0.29
N SER A 324 18.04 -6.07 0.87
CA SER A 324 18.63 -6.79 1.97
C SER A 324 19.27 -5.80 2.95
N ALA A 325 19.08 -6.03 4.26
CA ALA A 325 19.72 -5.23 5.29
C ALA A 325 21.26 -5.23 5.20
N TRP A 326 21.84 -6.25 4.56
CA TRP A 326 23.28 -6.44 4.40
C TRP A 326 23.84 -5.87 3.11
N SER A 327 23.04 -5.68 2.08
CA SER A 327 23.52 -5.34 0.74
C SER A 327 22.69 -4.30 -0.01
N SER A 328 21.63 -3.79 0.61
CA SER A 328 20.66 -2.83 0.01
C SER A 328 20.06 -3.31 -1.34
N ILE A 329 19.31 -2.45 -1.99
CA ILE A 329 18.79 -2.66 -3.36
C ILE A 329 19.88 -2.29 -4.37
N PRO A 330 20.04 -3.01 -5.51
CA PRO A 330 20.93 -2.59 -6.58
C PRO A 330 20.50 -1.24 -7.19
N ASP A 331 21.45 -0.51 -7.76
CA ASP A 331 21.16 0.68 -8.54
C ASP A 331 20.33 0.33 -9.78
N ASN A 332 19.46 1.27 -10.20
CA ASN A 332 18.53 1.12 -11.33
C ASN A 332 17.56 -0.08 -11.21
N ASP A 333 17.19 -0.51 -9.99
CA ASP A 333 16.39 -1.71 -9.78
C ASP A 333 15.05 -1.67 -10.54
N MET A 334 14.38 -0.52 -10.65
CA MET A 334 13.10 -0.40 -11.38
C MET A 334 13.26 -0.66 -12.88
N LEU A 335 14.28 -0.02 -13.49
CA LEU A 335 14.58 -0.25 -14.91
C LEU A 335 14.96 -1.71 -15.14
N MET A 336 15.73 -2.28 -14.21
CA MET A 336 16.17 -3.68 -14.29
C MET A 336 15.01 -4.67 -14.18
N ARG A 337 14.01 -4.42 -13.34
CA ARG A 337 12.82 -5.28 -13.25
C ARG A 337 12.09 -5.36 -14.59
N ALA A 338 11.84 -4.22 -15.22
CA ALA A 338 11.23 -4.20 -16.55
C ALA A 338 12.12 -4.89 -17.61
N TRP A 339 13.42 -4.68 -17.56
CA TRP A 339 14.36 -5.32 -18.49
C TRP A 339 14.41 -6.84 -18.33
N VAL A 340 14.44 -7.34 -17.09
CA VAL A 340 14.44 -8.79 -16.79
C VAL A 340 13.15 -9.45 -17.30
N LEU A 341 11.98 -8.82 -17.15
CA LEU A 341 10.72 -9.29 -17.74
C LEU A 341 10.85 -9.48 -19.27
N LEU A 342 11.45 -8.51 -19.95
CA LEU A 342 11.69 -8.61 -21.40
C LEU A 342 12.68 -9.72 -21.75
N GLN A 343 13.67 -10.02 -20.90
CA GLN A 343 14.56 -11.17 -21.06
C GLN A 343 13.83 -12.51 -20.88
N HIS A 344 12.84 -12.59 -19.98
CA HIS A 344 11.97 -13.77 -19.87
C HIS A 344 11.15 -13.99 -21.16
N ILE A 345 10.57 -12.92 -21.74
CA ILE A 345 9.88 -12.99 -23.03
C ILE A 345 10.83 -13.52 -24.11
N ASN A 346 12.06 -13.00 -24.18
CA ASN A 346 13.06 -13.43 -25.14
C ASN A 346 13.44 -14.92 -25.00
N GLN A 347 13.62 -15.38 -23.75
CA GLN A 347 13.95 -16.79 -23.48
C GLN A 347 12.78 -17.72 -23.86
N LEU A 348 11.55 -17.36 -23.51
CA LEU A 348 10.35 -18.13 -23.82
C LEU A 348 10.09 -18.18 -25.34
N LYS A 349 10.26 -17.05 -26.03
CA LYS A 349 10.21 -16.98 -27.51
C LYS A 349 11.20 -17.95 -28.16
N LYS A 350 12.44 -17.98 -27.67
CA LYS A 350 13.47 -18.90 -28.15
C LYS A 350 13.06 -20.36 -27.98
N TRP A 351 12.47 -20.69 -26.84
CA TRP A 351 11.98 -22.05 -26.59
C TRP A 351 10.73 -22.40 -27.37
N ASN A 352 9.83 -21.46 -27.61
CA ASN A 352 8.64 -21.66 -28.44
C ASN A 352 8.97 -22.03 -29.91
N SER A 353 10.18 -21.62 -30.36
CA SER A 353 10.70 -21.93 -31.72
C SER A 353 11.66 -23.12 -31.75
N SER A 354 11.81 -23.85 -30.65
CA SER A 354 12.79 -24.96 -30.54
C SER A 354 12.14 -26.20 -29.88
N ALA A 355 12.76 -27.37 -30.09
CA ALA A 355 12.26 -28.66 -29.58
C ALA A 355 12.34 -28.76 -28.04
N THR A 356 11.48 -28.04 -27.33
CA THR A 356 11.30 -28.02 -25.89
C THR A 356 9.84 -28.27 -25.51
N ILE A 357 9.53 -28.27 -24.22
CA ILE A 357 8.13 -28.33 -23.76
C ILE A 357 7.29 -27.15 -24.25
N PHE A 358 7.91 -26.04 -24.66
CA PHE A 358 7.25 -24.84 -25.15
C PHE A 358 7.07 -24.82 -26.68
N GLU A 359 7.57 -25.82 -27.42
CA GLU A 359 7.52 -25.82 -28.88
C GLU A 359 6.10 -25.61 -29.39
N ASN A 360 5.82 -24.48 -30.04
CA ASN A 360 4.51 -24.05 -30.55
C ASN A 360 3.39 -24.02 -29.51
N GLN A 361 3.73 -23.83 -28.22
CA GLN A 361 2.75 -23.79 -27.14
C GLN A 361 2.32 -22.37 -26.79
N ILE A 362 3.13 -21.33 -27.07
CA ILE A 362 2.88 -19.96 -26.67
C ILE A 362 2.39 -19.12 -27.86
N ASP A 363 1.25 -18.45 -27.70
CA ASP A 363 0.84 -17.34 -28.56
C ASP A 363 1.60 -16.07 -28.17
N MET A 364 2.70 -15.79 -28.90
CA MET A 364 3.59 -14.65 -28.60
C MET A 364 2.93 -13.28 -28.86
N HIS A 365 1.81 -13.21 -29.57
CA HIS A 365 1.04 -11.98 -29.76
C HIS A 365 -0.13 -11.83 -28.79
N ASN A 366 -0.19 -12.68 -27.76
CA ASN A 366 -1.26 -12.71 -26.79
C ASN A 366 -0.70 -12.84 -25.35
N LEU A 367 0.11 -11.83 -24.94
CA LEU A 367 0.81 -11.83 -23.67
C LEU A 367 0.16 -10.86 -22.68
N ALA A 368 0.20 -11.23 -21.39
CA ALA A 368 -0.10 -10.36 -20.26
C ALA A 368 1.08 -10.31 -19.29
N ILE A 369 1.22 -9.19 -18.57
CA ILE A 369 2.16 -9.05 -17.46
C ILE A 369 1.38 -8.64 -16.22
N ILE A 370 1.49 -9.44 -15.16
CA ILE A 370 0.90 -9.21 -13.85
C ILE A 370 2.03 -8.79 -12.92
N GLY A 371 1.96 -7.60 -12.36
CA GLY A 371 2.98 -7.12 -11.44
C GLY A 371 2.40 -6.69 -10.10
N HIS A 372 3.14 -6.95 -9.02
CA HIS A 372 2.77 -6.53 -7.68
C HIS A 372 3.78 -5.52 -7.14
N SER A 373 3.31 -4.43 -6.52
CA SER A 373 4.19 -3.41 -5.94
C SER A 373 5.12 -2.79 -7.00
N ARG A 374 6.42 -2.77 -6.79
CA ARG A 374 7.42 -2.39 -7.82
C ARG A 374 7.32 -3.23 -9.10
N GLY A 375 6.88 -4.49 -8.98
CA GLY A 375 6.60 -5.34 -10.15
C GLY A 375 5.44 -4.80 -10.99
N GLY A 376 4.43 -4.15 -10.38
CA GLY A 376 3.32 -3.51 -11.11
C GLY A 376 3.78 -2.33 -11.96
N GLN A 377 4.69 -1.50 -11.44
CA GLN A 377 5.33 -0.46 -12.24
C GLN A 377 6.22 -1.06 -13.33
N ALA A 378 7.01 -2.09 -13.01
CA ALA A 378 7.87 -2.77 -13.98
C ALA A 378 7.05 -3.42 -15.12
N ALA A 379 5.88 -3.96 -14.83
CA ALA A 379 4.96 -4.53 -15.83
C ALA A 379 4.51 -3.46 -16.84
N ALA A 380 4.10 -2.28 -16.36
CA ALA A 380 3.74 -1.16 -17.22
C ALA A 380 4.94 -0.66 -18.04
N MET A 381 6.13 -0.54 -17.43
CA MET A 381 7.36 -0.14 -18.14
C MET A 381 7.81 -1.16 -19.20
N ALA A 382 7.64 -2.47 -18.93
CA ALA A 382 7.97 -3.50 -19.92
C ALA A 382 6.99 -3.51 -21.10
N ALA A 383 5.73 -3.17 -20.87
CA ALA A 383 4.73 -3.01 -21.94
C ALA A 383 4.99 -1.74 -22.78
N ASP A 384 5.48 -0.66 -22.16
CA ASP A 384 5.87 0.61 -22.81
C ASP A 384 7.40 0.69 -23.03
N ARG A 385 8.00 -0.40 -23.45
CA ARG A 385 9.46 -0.59 -23.51
C ARG A 385 10.20 0.50 -24.28
N ASP A 386 9.62 1.01 -25.37
CA ASP A 386 10.28 1.99 -26.27
C ASP A 386 10.51 3.35 -25.58
N ARG A 387 9.79 3.63 -24.50
CA ARG A 387 9.99 4.82 -23.67
C ARG A 387 11.21 4.72 -22.75
N PHE A 388 11.56 3.51 -22.31
CA PHE A 388 12.57 3.28 -21.28
C PHE A 388 13.85 2.65 -21.78
N PHE A 389 13.83 2.03 -22.97
CA PHE A 389 14.97 1.30 -23.51
C PHE A 389 15.26 1.70 -24.94
N ASP A 390 16.54 1.83 -25.24
CA ASP A 390 17.06 2.05 -26.59
C ASP A 390 17.37 0.73 -27.33
N ASP A 391 17.76 0.83 -28.59
CA ASP A 391 18.10 -0.34 -29.43
C ASP A 391 19.31 -1.13 -28.92
N ALA A 392 20.13 -0.56 -28.03
CA ALA A 392 21.30 -1.24 -27.44
C ALA A 392 20.94 -2.18 -26.29
N ALA A 393 19.67 -2.21 -25.85
CA ALA A 393 19.24 -2.95 -24.65
C ALA A 393 19.17 -4.48 -24.83
N ALA A 394 19.54 -5.03 -25.96
CA ALA A 394 19.47 -6.47 -26.29
C ALA A 394 18.09 -7.09 -26.00
N LEU A 395 17.04 -6.39 -26.38
CA LEU A 395 15.65 -6.79 -26.18
C LEU A 395 15.15 -7.70 -27.31
N PRO A 396 14.09 -8.50 -27.06
CA PRO A 396 13.42 -9.22 -28.15
C PRO A 396 12.88 -8.25 -29.19
N ASP A 397 12.81 -8.67 -30.44
CA ASP A 397 12.20 -7.86 -31.50
C ASP A 397 10.72 -7.63 -31.18
N LYS A 398 10.27 -6.37 -31.22
CA LYS A 398 8.91 -5.97 -30.90
C LYS A 398 7.86 -6.50 -31.87
N GLU A 399 8.25 -6.78 -33.11
CA GLU A 399 7.38 -7.37 -34.13
C GLU A 399 7.07 -8.85 -33.84
N GLU A 400 7.82 -9.51 -32.95
CA GLU A 400 7.69 -10.93 -32.64
C GLU A 400 6.86 -11.24 -31.38
N TYR A 401 6.39 -10.21 -30.66
CA TYR A 401 5.50 -10.40 -29.51
C TYR A 401 4.62 -9.17 -29.28
N THR A 402 3.53 -9.35 -28.54
CA THR A 402 2.63 -8.26 -28.16
C THR A 402 2.17 -8.45 -26.72
N VAL A 403 2.42 -7.45 -25.88
CA VAL A 403 1.83 -7.36 -24.54
C VAL A 403 0.46 -6.71 -24.69
N LYS A 404 -0.61 -7.50 -24.65
CA LYS A 404 -1.98 -7.04 -24.76
C LYS A 404 -2.55 -6.48 -23.45
N ALA A 405 -2.10 -7.02 -22.31
CA ALA A 405 -2.69 -6.70 -21.03
C ALA A 405 -1.63 -6.50 -19.93
N VAL A 406 -1.90 -5.55 -19.05
CA VAL A 406 -1.13 -5.30 -17.82
C VAL A 406 -2.07 -5.34 -16.63
N VAL A 407 -1.69 -6.10 -15.61
CA VAL A 407 -2.35 -6.11 -14.30
C VAL A 407 -1.38 -5.59 -13.25
N ALA A 408 -1.79 -4.58 -12.50
CA ALA A 408 -0.97 -3.92 -11.48
C ALA A 408 -1.63 -4.07 -10.10
N LEU A 409 -1.08 -4.96 -9.26
CA LEU A 409 -1.51 -5.19 -7.89
C LEU A 409 -0.75 -4.26 -6.95
N ALA A 410 -1.44 -3.30 -6.34
CA ALA A 410 -0.85 -2.33 -5.42
C ALA A 410 0.49 -1.73 -5.95
N PRO A 411 0.52 -1.19 -7.19
CA PRO A 411 1.76 -0.81 -7.84
C PRO A 411 2.38 0.44 -7.23
N THR A 412 3.70 0.58 -7.35
CA THR A 412 4.37 1.89 -7.29
C THR A 412 4.21 2.63 -8.62
N ASP A 413 4.44 3.94 -8.61
CA ASP A 413 4.44 4.77 -9.82
C ASP A 413 5.37 5.97 -9.64
N THR A 414 6.66 5.73 -9.83
CA THR A 414 7.71 6.74 -9.71
C THR A 414 8.30 7.05 -11.07
N ALA A 415 8.72 8.30 -11.29
CA ALA A 415 9.42 8.68 -12.52
C ALA A 415 10.76 7.93 -12.62
N ILE A 416 11.01 7.32 -13.77
CA ILE A 416 12.29 6.69 -14.13
C ILE A 416 12.85 7.47 -15.31
N GLN A 417 14.05 8.05 -15.16
CA GLN A 417 14.63 8.96 -16.15
C GLN A 417 13.66 10.10 -16.55
N ASP A 418 12.99 10.66 -15.55
CA ASP A 418 11.96 11.72 -15.69
C ASP A 418 10.74 11.31 -16.53
N GLN A 419 10.48 10.03 -16.70
CA GLN A 419 9.36 9.49 -17.46
C GLN A 419 8.50 8.53 -16.63
N TYR A 420 7.21 8.47 -16.97
CA TYR A 420 6.25 7.49 -16.50
C TYR A 420 5.79 6.61 -17.66
N ALA A 421 5.35 5.39 -17.40
CA ALA A 421 4.74 4.55 -18.43
C ALA A 421 3.41 5.16 -18.91
N GLU A 422 3.22 5.17 -20.23
CA GLU A 422 2.02 5.60 -20.94
C GLU A 422 1.57 4.48 -21.90
N LEU A 423 0.69 3.62 -21.40
CA LEU A 423 0.24 2.47 -22.17
C LEU A 423 -0.71 2.90 -23.28
N LYS A 424 -0.52 2.34 -24.47
CA LYS A 424 -1.36 2.57 -25.65
C LYS A 424 -1.96 1.27 -26.11
N ASP A 425 -3.26 1.26 -26.32
CA ASP A 425 -4.01 0.10 -26.82
C ASP A 425 -3.76 -1.19 -26.03
N THR A 426 -3.49 -1.05 -24.75
CA THR A 426 -3.22 -2.13 -23.82
C THR A 426 -4.32 -2.20 -22.77
N TYR A 427 -4.93 -3.37 -22.60
CA TYR A 427 -5.85 -3.60 -21.49
C TYR A 427 -5.12 -3.35 -20.17
N TYR A 428 -5.77 -2.66 -19.24
CA TYR A 428 -5.15 -2.33 -17.96
C TYR A 428 -6.09 -2.61 -16.78
N LEU A 429 -5.59 -3.32 -15.78
CA LEU A 429 -6.29 -3.53 -14.51
C LEU A 429 -5.38 -3.14 -13.35
N THR A 430 -5.92 -2.42 -12.38
CA THR A 430 -5.23 -2.19 -11.10
C THR A 430 -6.12 -2.49 -9.91
N LEU A 431 -5.55 -3.14 -8.88
CA LEU A 431 -6.17 -3.41 -7.60
C LEU A 431 -5.35 -2.78 -6.49
N GLN A 432 -6.00 -2.07 -5.55
CA GLN A 432 -5.33 -1.43 -4.41
C GLN A 432 -6.15 -1.64 -3.14
N GLY A 433 -5.46 -1.92 -2.03
CA GLY A 433 -6.06 -1.93 -0.70
C GLY A 433 -6.04 -0.55 -0.06
N ALA A 434 -7.15 -0.11 0.55
CA ALA A 434 -7.18 1.15 1.29
C ALA A 434 -6.32 1.10 2.56
N ARG A 435 -6.04 -0.10 3.08
CA ARG A 435 -5.21 -0.34 4.28
C ARG A 435 -3.78 -0.77 3.93
N ASP A 436 -3.34 -0.48 2.71
CA ASP A 436 -1.97 -0.72 2.27
C ASP A 436 -1.01 0.22 3.02
N ALA A 437 -0.20 -0.34 3.91
CA ALA A 437 0.75 0.40 4.73
C ALA A 437 2.16 0.46 4.13
N ASP A 438 2.42 -0.21 3.01
CA ASP A 438 3.67 -0.13 2.25
C ASP A 438 3.54 0.89 1.10
N VAL A 439 2.59 0.67 0.18
CA VAL A 439 2.22 1.60 -0.89
C VAL A 439 0.89 2.25 -0.53
N ASN A 440 0.94 3.22 0.37
CA ASN A 440 -0.23 3.82 1.02
C ASN A 440 -1.07 4.75 0.12
N ASN A 441 -0.64 5.01 -1.10
CA ASN A 441 -1.37 5.80 -2.11
C ASN A 441 -1.80 4.93 -3.29
N PHE A 442 -2.96 5.21 -3.88
CA PHE A 442 -3.46 4.49 -5.05
C PHE A 442 -2.72 4.94 -6.33
N PHE A 443 -1.45 4.58 -6.44
CA PHE A 443 -0.64 4.91 -7.61
C PHE A 443 -1.08 4.18 -8.89
N GLY A 444 -1.77 3.07 -8.78
CA GLY A 444 -2.35 2.37 -9.93
C GLY A 444 -3.37 3.21 -10.69
N GLU A 445 -4.07 4.12 -10.00
CA GLU A 445 -5.00 5.07 -10.64
C GLU A 445 -4.27 6.12 -11.47
N ARG A 446 -3.04 6.51 -11.11
CA ARG A 446 -2.20 7.37 -11.94
C ARG A 446 -1.77 6.67 -13.23
N GLN A 447 -1.41 5.38 -13.15
CA GLN A 447 -1.14 4.57 -14.35
C GLN A 447 -2.40 4.46 -15.21
N TYR A 448 -3.57 4.16 -14.60
CA TYR A 448 -4.87 4.11 -15.27
C TYR A 448 -5.17 5.39 -16.06
N ALA A 449 -4.95 6.55 -15.49
CA ALA A 449 -5.20 7.84 -16.13
C ALA A 449 -4.34 8.07 -17.39
N ARG A 450 -3.14 7.47 -17.45
CA ARG A 450 -2.23 7.57 -18.59
C ARG A 450 -2.41 6.47 -19.65
N VAL A 451 -3.35 5.55 -19.46
CA VAL A 451 -3.67 4.54 -20.46
C VAL A 451 -4.61 5.14 -21.51
N SER A 452 -4.21 5.14 -22.76
CA SER A 452 -5.04 5.52 -23.90
C SER A 452 -5.52 4.28 -24.67
N LEU A 453 -6.81 4.24 -24.98
CA LEU A 453 -7.44 3.12 -25.65
C LEU A 453 -7.93 3.53 -27.04
N SER A 454 -7.72 2.65 -28.01
CA SER A 454 -8.31 2.75 -29.35
C SER A 454 -8.66 1.35 -29.87
N GLY A 455 -9.40 1.26 -30.97
CA GLY A 455 -9.85 0.00 -31.53
C GLY A 455 -11.10 -0.55 -30.84
N GLU A 456 -11.44 -1.81 -31.07
CA GLU A 456 -12.67 -2.42 -30.56
C GLU A 456 -12.44 -3.17 -29.26
N ASN A 457 -13.42 -3.09 -28.34
CA ASN A 457 -13.52 -3.91 -27.12
C ASN A 457 -12.39 -3.76 -26.08
N ARG A 458 -11.50 -2.78 -26.22
CA ARG A 458 -10.45 -2.56 -25.21
C ARG A 458 -11.01 -1.80 -24.03
N PHE A 459 -10.56 -2.15 -22.84
CA PHE A 459 -10.97 -1.47 -21.63
C PHE A 459 -9.85 -1.40 -20.58
N LYS A 460 -9.99 -0.47 -19.66
CA LYS A 460 -9.19 -0.34 -18.44
C LYS A 460 -10.10 -0.30 -17.22
N ALA A 461 -9.64 -0.88 -16.12
CA ALA A 461 -10.39 -0.95 -14.88
C ALA A 461 -9.49 -0.74 -13.66
N ALA A 462 -10.08 -0.21 -12.60
CA ALA A 462 -9.44 -0.07 -11.29
C ALA A 462 -10.39 -0.50 -10.19
N LEU A 463 -9.86 -1.14 -9.14
CA LEU A 463 -10.61 -1.53 -7.96
C LEU A 463 -9.87 -1.10 -6.70
N TYR A 464 -10.54 -0.30 -5.86
CA TYR A 464 -10.09 0.08 -4.54
C TYR A 464 -10.89 -0.69 -3.49
N ILE A 465 -10.20 -1.31 -2.51
CA ILE A 465 -10.77 -2.34 -1.61
C ILE A 465 -10.54 -1.88 -0.17
N ALA A 466 -11.60 -1.66 0.59
CA ALA A 466 -11.52 -1.05 1.92
C ALA A 466 -10.61 -1.79 2.91
N ASP A 467 -10.77 -3.09 3.05
CA ASP A 467 -10.10 -3.89 4.08
C ASP A 467 -8.93 -4.74 3.57
N ALA A 468 -8.43 -4.44 2.37
CA ALA A 468 -7.24 -5.08 1.80
C ALA A 468 -5.96 -4.33 2.16
N ASN A 469 -4.83 -5.05 2.23
CA ASN A 469 -3.50 -4.50 2.46
C ASN A 469 -2.53 -4.88 1.33
N HIS A 470 -1.26 -4.43 1.44
CA HIS A 470 -0.22 -4.70 0.45
C HIS A 470 0.17 -6.19 0.39
N SER A 471 0.61 -6.72 1.50
CA SER A 471 1.33 -8.00 1.56
C SER A 471 0.49 -9.21 1.19
N GLN A 472 -0.83 -9.20 1.43
CA GLN A 472 -1.67 -10.38 1.28
C GLN A 472 -1.96 -10.78 -0.18
N PHE A 473 -1.68 -9.92 -1.16
CA PHE A 473 -1.65 -10.29 -2.58
C PHE A 473 -0.55 -11.34 -2.88
N ASN A 474 0.50 -11.38 -2.06
CA ASN A 474 1.54 -12.41 -2.15
C ASN A 474 1.41 -13.40 -1.00
N SER A 475 1.26 -14.68 -1.30
CA SER A 475 1.04 -15.71 -0.27
C SER A 475 2.22 -15.94 0.67
N LYS A 476 3.42 -15.43 0.37
CA LYS A 476 4.65 -15.57 1.17
C LYS A 476 4.99 -14.36 2.03
N TRP A 477 4.44 -13.17 1.74
CA TRP A 477 4.78 -11.94 2.46
C TRP A 477 4.11 -11.80 3.83
N GLY A 478 3.14 -12.66 4.14
CA GLY A 478 2.44 -12.66 5.43
C GLY A 478 1.22 -11.73 5.42
N THR A 479 0.96 -11.12 6.57
CA THR A 479 -0.22 -10.25 6.82
C THR A 479 0.16 -8.86 7.31
N MET A 480 1.46 -8.55 7.36
CA MET A 480 1.98 -7.26 7.81
C MET A 480 2.77 -6.63 6.68
N ASP A 481 2.40 -5.41 6.31
CA ASP A 481 3.06 -4.67 5.23
C ASP A 481 4.44 -4.15 5.62
N GLU A 482 4.80 -4.28 6.90
CA GLU A 482 6.10 -3.90 7.42
C GLU A 482 6.82 -5.05 8.10
N SER A 483 8.16 -5.00 8.01
CA SER A 483 9.03 -5.94 8.71
C SER A 483 8.96 -5.76 10.24
N LEU A 484 9.25 -6.83 10.99
CA LEU A 484 9.35 -6.76 12.44
C LEU A 484 10.55 -5.87 12.88
N PRO A 485 10.36 -5.07 13.95
CA PRO A 485 9.20 -4.98 14.82
C PRO A 485 8.12 -3.99 14.36
N GLY A 486 8.33 -3.19 13.29
CA GLY A 486 7.40 -2.17 12.80
C GLY A 486 5.99 -2.71 12.57
N GLY A 487 5.88 -3.86 11.91
CA GLY A 487 4.60 -4.51 11.61
C GLY A 487 3.73 -4.87 12.82
N LEU A 488 4.31 -4.91 14.05
CA LEU A 488 3.51 -5.14 15.28
C LEU A 488 2.61 -3.95 15.64
N PHE A 489 2.92 -2.78 15.14
CA PHE A 489 2.16 -1.55 15.40
C PHE A 489 1.06 -1.31 14.37
N LEU A 490 1.04 -2.08 13.26
CA LEU A 490 0.01 -1.98 12.24
C LEU A 490 -1.35 -2.44 12.77
N ASN A 491 -2.39 -1.70 12.39
CA ASN A 491 -3.77 -2.05 12.67
C ASN A 491 -4.23 -3.15 11.70
N ARG A 492 -4.56 -4.31 12.24
CA ARG A 492 -5.07 -5.46 11.47
C ARG A 492 -6.51 -5.83 11.82
N ASN A 493 -7.18 -5.03 12.66
CA ASN A 493 -8.56 -5.29 13.03
C ASN A 493 -9.48 -5.04 11.85
N GLY A 494 -10.36 -5.98 11.54
CA GLY A 494 -11.31 -5.90 10.42
C GLY A 494 -10.69 -6.00 9.03
N MET A 495 -9.40 -6.34 8.90
CA MET A 495 -8.81 -6.64 7.58
C MET A 495 -9.35 -7.95 7.04
N LEU A 496 -9.48 -8.02 5.73
CA LEU A 496 -9.75 -9.27 5.01
C LEU A 496 -8.73 -10.34 5.41
N SER A 497 -9.20 -11.57 5.50
CA SER A 497 -8.27 -12.70 5.58
C SER A 497 -7.46 -12.80 4.29
N LYS A 498 -6.31 -13.46 4.38
CA LYS A 498 -5.47 -13.70 3.20
C LYS A 498 -6.21 -14.42 2.07
N GLN A 499 -7.09 -15.39 2.41
CA GLN A 499 -7.89 -16.12 1.45
C GLN A 499 -8.91 -15.22 0.75
N GLU A 500 -9.60 -14.38 1.50
CA GLU A 500 -10.57 -13.43 0.94
C GLU A 500 -9.91 -12.44 -0.01
N GLN A 501 -8.79 -11.81 0.39
CA GLN A 501 -8.06 -10.89 -0.49
C GLN A 501 -7.52 -11.60 -1.74
N GLN A 502 -6.99 -12.83 -1.60
CA GLN A 502 -6.56 -13.62 -2.75
C GLN A 502 -7.71 -14.08 -3.64
N ASN A 503 -8.91 -14.30 -3.10
CA ASN A 503 -10.10 -14.59 -3.91
C ASN A 503 -10.52 -13.38 -4.74
N ILE A 504 -10.45 -12.15 -4.21
CA ILE A 504 -10.66 -10.94 -5.00
C ILE A 504 -9.64 -10.86 -6.15
N ALA A 505 -8.36 -11.11 -5.86
CA ALA A 505 -7.32 -11.12 -6.89
C ALA A 505 -7.56 -12.20 -7.94
N LYS A 506 -7.95 -13.43 -7.54
CA LYS A 506 -8.31 -14.52 -8.46
C LYS A 506 -9.47 -14.10 -9.37
N LEU A 507 -10.55 -13.57 -8.79
CA LEU A 507 -11.74 -13.15 -9.51
C LEU A 507 -11.42 -12.11 -10.57
N TYR A 508 -10.82 -10.98 -10.15
CA TYR A 508 -10.57 -9.86 -11.04
C TYR A 508 -9.48 -10.14 -12.07
N VAL A 509 -8.36 -10.77 -11.67
CA VAL A 509 -7.27 -11.10 -12.59
C VAL A 509 -7.70 -12.12 -13.63
N SER A 510 -8.42 -13.19 -13.21
CA SER A 510 -8.87 -14.22 -14.14
C SER A 510 -9.93 -13.69 -15.11
N ALA A 511 -10.97 -13.00 -14.63
CA ALA A 511 -11.99 -12.38 -15.48
C ALA A 511 -11.38 -11.41 -16.48
N PHE A 512 -10.44 -10.58 -16.02
CA PHE A 512 -9.76 -9.59 -16.86
C PHE A 512 -8.93 -10.24 -17.96
N LEU A 513 -8.14 -11.27 -17.63
CA LEU A 513 -7.32 -11.95 -18.62
C LEU A 513 -8.14 -12.82 -19.56
N GLU A 514 -9.25 -13.39 -19.13
CA GLU A 514 -10.16 -14.09 -20.01
C GLU A 514 -10.84 -13.13 -21.01
N ALA A 515 -11.20 -11.91 -20.57
CA ALA A 515 -11.71 -10.89 -21.47
C ALA A 515 -10.64 -10.38 -22.45
N ALA A 516 -9.43 -10.09 -21.95
CA ALA A 516 -8.37 -9.47 -22.73
C ALA A 516 -7.64 -10.42 -23.69
N LEU A 517 -7.48 -11.71 -23.31
CA LEU A 517 -6.69 -12.69 -24.04
C LEU A 517 -7.53 -13.77 -24.75
N ASN A 518 -8.75 -14.04 -24.27
CA ASN A 518 -9.64 -15.07 -24.77
C ASN A 518 -10.97 -14.52 -25.31
N ASP A 519 -11.09 -13.19 -25.44
CA ASP A 519 -12.26 -12.47 -25.98
C ASP A 519 -13.59 -12.81 -25.26
N LYS A 520 -13.54 -13.17 -23.95
CA LYS A 520 -14.73 -13.43 -23.13
C LYS A 520 -15.27 -12.12 -22.56
N PHE A 521 -15.87 -11.31 -23.44
CA PHE A 521 -16.31 -9.95 -23.09
C PHE A 521 -17.53 -9.91 -22.16
N GLU A 522 -18.20 -11.03 -21.88
CA GLU A 522 -19.22 -11.13 -20.85
C GLU A 522 -18.70 -10.70 -19.48
N PHE A 523 -17.41 -10.85 -19.20
CA PHE A 523 -16.79 -10.37 -17.95
C PHE A 523 -16.67 -8.87 -17.84
N LYS A 524 -16.87 -8.08 -18.89
CA LYS A 524 -16.87 -6.60 -18.82
C LYS A 524 -17.85 -6.08 -17.77
N GLN A 525 -19.03 -6.74 -17.64
CA GLN A 525 -20.07 -6.38 -16.67
C GLN A 525 -19.54 -6.32 -15.23
N LEU A 526 -18.65 -7.24 -14.82
CA LEU A 526 -17.99 -7.23 -13.51
C LEU A 526 -17.18 -5.95 -13.27
N PHE A 527 -16.50 -5.45 -14.29
CA PHE A 527 -15.67 -4.25 -14.19
C PHE A 527 -16.49 -2.96 -14.25
N GLN A 528 -17.60 -2.98 -14.97
CA GLN A 528 -18.56 -1.86 -15.02
C GLN A 528 -19.29 -1.71 -13.69
N ASP A 529 -19.73 -2.84 -13.09
CA ASP A 529 -20.44 -2.85 -11.82
C ASP A 529 -20.13 -4.13 -11.03
N TYR A 530 -19.32 -4.00 -9.96
CA TYR A 530 -18.94 -5.13 -9.11
C TYR A 530 -20.14 -5.79 -8.42
N ARG A 531 -21.30 -5.12 -8.32
CA ARG A 531 -22.52 -5.67 -7.70
C ARG A 531 -23.11 -6.82 -8.54
N SER A 532 -22.75 -6.94 -9.82
CA SER A 532 -23.13 -8.07 -10.66
C SER A 532 -22.58 -9.41 -10.17
N VAL A 533 -21.61 -9.42 -9.24
CA VAL A 533 -20.91 -10.61 -8.73
C VAL A 533 -20.75 -10.61 -7.20
N THR A 534 -21.65 -9.96 -6.46
CA THR A 534 -21.56 -9.86 -4.98
C THR A 534 -21.45 -11.20 -4.29
N ASP A 535 -22.09 -12.26 -4.80
CA ASP A 535 -21.99 -13.62 -4.26
C ASP A 535 -20.59 -14.23 -4.33
N TRP A 536 -19.71 -13.69 -5.16
CA TRP A 536 -18.33 -14.16 -5.35
C TRP A 536 -17.32 -13.31 -4.58
N LEU A 537 -17.74 -12.14 -4.08
CA LEU A 537 -16.90 -11.17 -3.39
C LEU A 537 -17.05 -11.27 -1.87
N PRO A 538 -15.95 -11.08 -1.11
CA PRO A 538 -16.03 -10.86 0.33
C PRO A 538 -16.85 -9.63 0.69
N ASP A 539 -17.46 -9.65 1.88
CA ASP A 539 -18.23 -8.54 2.42
C ASP A 539 -17.30 -7.41 2.91
N THR A 540 -17.01 -6.47 2.01
CA THR A 540 -16.26 -5.25 2.27
C THR A 540 -16.67 -4.18 1.25
N GLN A 541 -16.27 -2.92 1.46
CA GLN A 541 -16.57 -1.84 0.53
C GLN A 541 -15.61 -1.87 -0.68
N TYR A 542 -16.15 -1.60 -1.85
CA TYR A 542 -15.41 -1.49 -3.11
C TYR A 542 -15.72 -0.15 -3.80
N ILE A 543 -14.71 0.44 -4.44
CA ILE A 543 -14.88 1.53 -5.39
C ILE A 543 -14.24 1.06 -6.70
N SER A 544 -15.04 1.04 -7.78
CA SER A 544 -14.60 0.61 -9.11
C SER A 544 -14.54 1.77 -10.09
N ARG A 545 -13.55 1.72 -10.98
CA ARG A 545 -13.40 2.63 -12.11
C ARG A 545 -13.30 1.83 -13.39
N TYR A 546 -13.97 2.30 -14.45
CA TYR A 546 -14.04 1.62 -15.73
C TYR A 546 -14.07 2.63 -16.89
N GLU A 547 -13.40 2.29 -17.97
CA GLU A 547 -13.46 3.01 -19.25
C GLU A 547 -13.11 2.05 -20.38
N GLU A 548 -13.81 2.13 -21.51
CA GLU A 548 -13.49 1.38 -22.71
C GLU A 548 -13.23 2.28 -23.92
N SER A 549 -12.72 1.66 -24.97
CA SER A 549 -12.30 2.36 -26.20
C SER A 549 -13.43 3.02 -26.97
N SER A 550 -14.69 2.69 -26.68
CA SER A 550 -15.87 3.37 -27.23
C SER A 550 -16.25 4.64 -26.48
N PHE A 551 -15.55 5.00 -25.40
CA PHE A 551 -15.83 6.19 -24.62
C PHE A 551 -15.55 7.46 -25.42
N VAL A 552 -16.59 8.26 -25.58
CA VAL A 552 -16.55 9.60 -26.22
C VAL A 552 -16.73 10.64 -25.12
N PRO A 553 -15.67 11.38 -24.75
CA PRO A 553 -15.79 12.42 -23.74
C PRO A 553 -16.63 13.59 -24.25
N ILE A 554 -17.50 14.10 -23.41
CA ILE A 554 -18.17 15.37 -23.63
C ILE A 554 -17.14 16.46 -23.44
N ALA A 555 -16.93 17.25 -24.49
CA ALA A 555 -15.83 18.17 -24.72
C ALA A 555 -15.11 18.77 -23.50
N PRO A 556 -13.81 18.97 -23.62
CA PRO A 556 -12.99 19.48 -22.54
C PRO A 556 -13.29 20.94 -22.26
N GLY A 557 -13.63 21.19 -21.05
CA GLY A 557 -13.61 22.52 -20.50
C GLY A 557 -14.94 23.21 -20.46
N PRO A 558 -15.73 22.83 -19.47
CA PRO A 558 -16.62 23.81 -18.91
C PRO A 558 -15.73 24.87 -18.31
N ILE A 559 -15.92 26.07 -18.75
CA ILE A 559 -15.55 27.20 -17.92
C ILE A 559 -16.51 27.10 -16.74
N VAL A 560 -16.06 26.56 -15.64
CA VAL A 560 -16.87 26.56 -14.42
C VAL A 560 -17.08 28.02 -14.05
N SER A 561 -18.29 28.45 -14.07
CA SER A 561 -18.68 29.86 -13.83
C SER A 561 -19.84 29.87 -12.84
N GLU A 562 -20.07 31.03 -12.23
CA GLU A 562 -21.23 31.25 -11.34
C GLU A 562 -22.56 30.92 -12.01
N GLN A 563 -22.63 31.00 -13.36
CA GLN A 563 -23.82 30.66 -14.12
C GLN A 563 -24.08 29.17 -14.25
N ASN A 564 -23.03 28.35 -14.14
CA ASN A 564 -23.10 26.89 -14.27
C ASN A 564 -23.10 26.16 -12.91
N ALA A 565 -22.78 26.85 -11.80
CA ALA A 565 -22.64 26.30 -10.46
C ALA A 565 -23.59 27.00 -9.48
N VAL A 566 -24.88 26.77 -9.65
CA VAL A 566 -25.94 27.44 -8.88
C VAL A 566 -26.05 26.83 -7.47
N GLY A 567 -26.03 27.67 -6.44
CA GLY A 567 -26.10 27.19 -5.04
C GLY A 567 -24.83 26.54 -4.50
N MET A 568 -23.73 26.59 -5.29
CA MET A 568 -22.42 26.12 -4.84
C MET A 568 -21.71 27.18 -4.00
N THR A 569 -20.97 26.72 -2.99
CA THR A 569 -20.07 27.56 -2.18
C THR A 569 -18.63 27.54 -2.70
N GLY A 570 -18.26 26.50 -3.43
CA GLY A 570 -16.96 26.37 -4.07
C GLY A 570 -17.04 25.58 -5.38
N TRP A 571 -16.27 26.04 -6.40
CA TRP A 571 -16.10 25.32 -7.67
C TRP A 571 -14.78 25.68 -8.33
N ASN A 572 -14.03 24.69 -8.79
CA ASN A 572 -12.80 24.92 -9.55
C ASN A 572 -12.38 23.65 -10.29
N GLU A 573 -11.55 23.85 -11.32
CA GLU A 573 -10.81 22.74 -11.90
C GLU A 573 -9.58 22.43 -11.04
N ALA A 574 -9.44 21.16 -10.64
CA ALA A 574 -8.35 20.73 -9.81
C ALA A 574 -7.83 19.34 -10.23
N TYR A 575 -6.66 19.00 -9.76
CA TYR A 575 -6.18 17.62 -9.83
C TYR A 575 -6.56 16.89 -8.54
N ALA A 576 -7.08 15.68 -8.67
CA ALA A 576 -7.29 14.79 -7.54
C ALA A 576 -5.98 14.58 -6.77
N LYS A 577 -6.08 14.46 -5.45
CA LYS A 577 -4.93 14.31 -4.54
C LYS A 577 -4.91 12.94 -3.90
N ASN A 578 -3.70 12.42 -3.73
CA ASN A 578 -3.46 11.24 -2.91
C ASN A 578 -3.37 11.63 -1.41
N ARG A 579 -3.17 10.66 -0.53
CA ARG A 579 -3.04 10.88 0.93
C ARG A 579 -1.91 11.81 1.32
N ASP A 580 -0.88 11.94 0.49
CA ASP A 580 0.25 12.86 0.70
C ASP A 580 -0.01 14.28 0.19
N GLY A 581 -1.19 14.52 -0.40
CA GLY A 581 -1.56 15.79 -1.04
C GLY A 581 -0.90 16.01 -2.40
N GLN A 582 -0.31 14.97 -2.99
CA GLN A 582 0.29 15.03 -4.34
C GLN A 582 -0.77 14.77 -5.42
N SER A 583 -0.56 15.35 -6.60
CA SER A 583 -1.42 15.10 -7.75
C SER A 583 -1.47 13.61 -8.13
N LYS A 584 -2.68 13.15 -8.47
CA LYS A 584 -2.94 11.82 -9.05
C LYS A 584 -2.96 11.83 -10.58
N ASP A 585 -2.60 12.95 -11.21
CA ASP A 585 -2.64 13.19 -12.66
C ASP A 585 -4.06 13.06 -13.27
N VAL A 586 -5.09 12.96 -12.45
CA VAL A 586 -6.50 12.99 -12.85
C VAL A 586 -7.05 14.38 -12.59
N LYS A 587 -7.49 15.05 -13.65
CA LYS A 587 -8.10 16.39 -13.58
C LYS A 587 -9.62 16.25 -13.52
N GLY A 588 -10.25 17.02 -12.65
CA GLY A 588 -11.70 17.03 -12.49
C GLY A 588 -12.23 18.40 -12.13
N ILE A 589 -13.54 18.48 -11.97
CA ILE A 589 -14.27 19.65 -11.50
C ILE A 589 -14.62 19.39 -10.02
N GLU A 590 -14.00 20.16 -9.14
CA GLU A 590 -14.30 20.15 -7.72
C GLU A 590 -15.53 21.03 -7.45
N LEU A 591 -16.52 20.50 -6.75
CA LEU A 591 -17.78 21.16 -6.40
C LEU A 591 -18.02 21.02 -4.91
N GLU A 592 -18.38 22.14 -4.25
CA GLU A 592 -18.66 22.21 -2.83
C GLU A 592 -19.96 22.99 -2.59
N TRP A 593 -20.82 22.51 -1.68
CA TRP A 593 -22.09 23.13 -1.33
C TRP A 593 -22.45 22.86 0.13
N GLU A 594 -23.29 23.77 0.72
CA GLU A 594 -23.75 23.64 2.10
C GLU A 594 -25.18 23.12 2.21
N GLU A 595 -26.07 23.52 1.29
CA GLU A 595 -27.50 23.22 1.35
C GLU A 595 -27.94 22.33 0.18
N ALA A 596 -28.98 21.53 0.40
CA ALA A 596 -29.62 20.75 -0.65
C ALA A 596 -30.20 21.66 -1.76
N GLY A 597 -30.19 21.18 -3.01
CA GLY A 597 -30.67 21.89 -4.18
C GLY A 597 -29.60 22.63 -4.97
N ALA A 598 -28.33 22.54 -4.56
CA ALA A 598 -27.22 22.99 -5.38
C ALA A 598 -27.13 22.19 -6.68
N GLN A 599 -26.75 22.84 -7.79
CA GLN A 599 -26.68 22.21 -9.11
C GLN A 599 -25.48 22.68 -9.92
N TYR A 600 -25.01 21.79 -10.77
CA TYR A 600 -23.94 22.05 -11.74
C TYR A 600 -24.45 21.71 -13.15
N ASP A 601 -24.43 22.70 -14.07
CA ASP A 601 -24.89 22.57 -15.44
C ASP A 601 -23.71 22.42 -16.40
N LEU A 602 -23.73 21.39 -17.23
CA LEU A 602 -22.81 21.18 -18.33
C LEU A 602 -23.52 21.38 -19.67
N LEU A 603 -23.10 22.39 -20.42
CA LEU A 603 -23.62 22.65 -21.76
C LEU A 603 -22.79 21.90 -22.80
N LEU A 604 -23.44 21.11 -23.65
CA LEU A 604 -22.78 20.41 -24.73
C LEU A 604 -22.55 21.35 -25.92
N SER A 605 -21.37 21.25 -26.53
CA SER A 605 -21.10 22.00 -27.77
C SER A 605 -21.56 21.21 -29.00
N ASP A 606 -21.85 21.92 -30.09
CA ASP A 606 -22.23 21.28 -31.38
C ASP A 606 -21.19 20.28 -31.91
N MET A 607 -19.93 20.38 -31.48
CA MET A 607 -18.87 19.46 -31.89
C MET A 607 -18.99 18.07 -31.26
N ALA A 608 -19.58 17.95 -30.07
CA ALA A 608 -19.81 16.66 -29.42
C ALA A 608 -20.85 15.82 -30.18
N SER A 609 -21.81 16.42 -30.83
CA SER A 609 -22.88 15.71 -31.56
C SER A 609 -22.37 14.87 -32.75
N ASP A 610 -21.31 15.32 -33.44
CA ASP A 610 -20.74 14.59 -34.58
C ASP A 610 -20.01 13.31 -34.19
N GLU A 611 -19.32 13.31 -33.01
CA GLU A 611 -18.62 12.16 -32.47
C GLU A 611 -19.58 11.15 -31.82
N LEU A 612 -20.67 11.65 -31.22
CA LEU A 612 -21.72 10.83 -30.60
C LEU A 612 -22.58 10.06 -31.61
N GLY A 613 -22.74 10.59 -32.83
CA GLY A 613 -23.57 9.97 -33.90
C GLY A 613 -23.07 8.59 -34.35
N GLY A 614 -21.89 8.15 -33.94
CA GLY A 614 -21.34 6.80 -34.18
C GLY A 614 -21.67 5.77 -33.12
N LEU A 615 -22.19 6.19 -31.96
CA LEU A 615 -22.56 5.30 -30.85
C LEU A 615 -23.98 4.77 -31.09
N GLY A 616 -24.16 3.47 -31.11
CA GLY A 616 -25.51 2.85 -31.24
C GLY A 616 -26.35 3.00 -29.97
N GLU A 617 -26.59 1.94 -29.24
CA GLU A 617 -27.13 2.02 -27.88
C GLU A 617 -26.01 2.52 -26.96
N ALA A 618 -26.14 3.73 -26.44
CA ALA A 618 -25.11 4.34 -25.60
C ALA A 618 -25.52 4.37 -24.12
N ASN A 619 -24.51 4.32 -23.26
CA ASN A 619 -24.64 4.57 -21.84
C ASN A 619 -24.07 5.96 -21.52
N PHE A 620 -24.71 6.70 -20.63
CA PHE A 620 -24.12 7.90 -20.05
C PHE A 620 -23.07 7.50 -19.01
N VAL A 621 -21.86 8.03 -19.11
CA VAL A 621 -20.74 7.64 -18.27
C VAL A 621 -20.10 8.87 -17.64
N PHE A 622 -19.82 8.79 -16.35
CA PHE A 622 -19.05 9.78 -15.63
C PHE A 622 -18.33 9.14 -14.44
N SER A 623 -17.27 9.79 -13.96
CA SER A 623 -16.57 9.42 -12.74
C SER A 623 -16.79 10.49 -11.67
N LEU A 624 -17.13 10.07 -10.44
CA LEU A 624 -17.35 10.94 -9.30
C LEU A 624 -16.53 10.43 -8.09
N ALA A 625 -15.83 11.35 -7.43
CA ALA A 625 -15.17 11.07 -6.16
C ALA A 625 -15.85 11.86 -5.05
N ASN A 626 -16.27 11.20 -3.98
CA ASN A 626 -16.76 11.83 -2.76
C ASN A 626 -15.56 12.34 -1.94
N MET A 627 -15.53 13.65 -1.66
CA MET A 627 -14.45 14.35 -0.95
C MET A 627 -14.86 14.81 0.46
N GLU A 628 -15.84 14.17 1.08
CA GLU A 628 -16.33 14.54 2.43
C GLU A 628 -15.20 14.60 3.48
N HIS A 629 -14.11 13.82 3.30
CA HIS A 629 -12.97 13.84 4.20
C HIS A 629 -12.29 15.22 4.29
N GLU A 630 -12.30 16.01 3.21
CA GLU A 630 -11.77 17.37 3.21
C GLU A 630 -12.67 18.34 4.02
N LEU A 631 -14.00 18.15 4.01
CA LEU A 631 -14.94 18.93 4.84
C LEU A 631 -14.71 18.65 6.34
N ILE A 632 -14.48 17.40 6.70
CA ILE A 632 -14.22 16.99 8.09
C ILE A 632 -12.91 17.61 8.59
N GLU A 633 -11.88 17.67 7.74
CA GLU A 633 -10.60 18.29 8.07
C GLU A 633 -10.70 19.81 8.22
N ALA A 634 -11.43 20.48 7.35
CA ALA A 634 -11.67 21.91 7.43
C ALA A 634 -12.37 22.29 8.74
N ALA A 635 -13.42 21.57 9.11
CA ALA A 635 -14.13 21.74 10.39
C ALA A 635 -13.25 21.48 11.62
N GLY A 636 -12.27 20.57 11.50
CA GLY A 636 -11.32 20.25 12.58
C GLY A 636 -10.20 21.27 12.77
N SER A 637 -9.90 22.08 11.75
CA SER A 637 -8.85 23.10 11.76
C SER A 637 -9.30 24.44 12.32
N GLU A 638 -10.61 24.71 12.39
CA GLU A 638 -11.19 25.88 13.03
C GLU A 638 -11.20 25.72 14.56
N THR A 639 -10.04 25.86 15.20
CA THR A 639 -9.96 26.01 16.67
C THR A 639 -10.35 27.45 17.07
N PRO A 640 -10.98 27.67 18.24
CA PRO A 640 -11.58 28.95 18.66
C PRO A 640 -10.59 30.10 18.91
N GLU A 641 -9.33 29.97 18.58
CA GLU A 641 -8.33 31.04 18.82
C GLU A 641 -8.28 32.13 17.73
N GLN A 642 -8.92 31.95 16.58
CA GLN A 642 -8.88 32.96 15.50
C GLN A 642 -10.02 33.99 15.53
N SER A 643 -11.07 33.81 16.33
CA SER A 643 -12.18 34.76 16.41
C SER A 643 -11.89 36.05 17.19
N ASN A 644 -10.71 36.21 17.84
CA ASN A 644 -10.33 37.40 18.61
C ASN A 644 -9.34 38.34 17.91
N GLU A 645 -8.77 37.97 16.77
CA GLU A 645 -7.82 38.84 16.04
C GLU A 645 -8.44 39.74 14.96
N GLN A 646 -9.68 39.48 14.52
CA GLN A 646 -10.31 40.33 13.48
C GLN A 646 -10.96 41.62 13.99
N GLN A 647 -10.97 41.89 15.28
CA GLN A 647 -11.47 43.17 15.82
C GLN A 647 -10.40 44.20 16.17
N GLY A 648 -9.12 43.86 15.96
CA GLY A 648 -7.99 44.76 16.33
C GLY A 648 -7.18 45.36 15.19
N ALA A 649 -7.42 45.05 13.94
CA ALA A 649 -6.55 45.37 12.79
C ALA A 649 -7.04 46.54 11.90
N ASN A 650 -7.56 47.60 12.51
CA ASN A 650 -7.77 48.91 11.83
C ASN A 650 -7.07 50.03 12.57
N ALA A 651 -5.76 49.93 12.77
CA ALA A 651 -4.91 51.12 13.02
C ALA A 651 -3.42 50.75 12.83
N SER A 652 -2.82 51.47 11.89
CA SER A 652 -1.38 51.61 11.65
C SER A 652 -0.73 50.75 10.58
N GLN A 653 -0.88 51.21 9.33
CA GLN A 653 0.20 51.17 8.35
C GLN A 653 1.26 52.24 8.71
N GLN A 654 2.51 51.82 8.86
CA GLN A 654 3.69 52.44 8.28
C GLN A 654 4.99 51.97 8.97
N ALA A 655 5.92 51.61 8.10
CA ALA A 655 7.39 51.75 8.26
C ALA A 655 8.21 50.47 8.47
N ASN A 656 8.93 50.21 7.42
CA ASN A 656 10.38 49.94 7.23
C ASN A 656 10.96 48.51 7.50
N SER A 657 11.34 47.99 6.38
CA SER A 657 12.56 47.23 5.94
C SER A 657 13.70 47.05 7.00
N ASP A 658 14.23 45.86 6.92
CA ASP A 658 15.60 45.37 6.92
C ASP A 658 16.01 44.38 8.00
N SER A 659 16.64 43.36 7.49
CA SER A 659 17.73 42.51 8.03
C SER A 659 17.41 41.23 8.83
N ALA A 660 17.72 40.14 8.15
CA ALA A 660 18.63 39.02 8.48
C ALA A 660 18.47 38.22 9.80
N GLU A 661 18.27 36.92 9.56
CA GLU A 661 18.85 35.78 10.30
C GLU A 661 18.83 35.78 11.84
N ALA A 662 17.96 34.88 12.38
CA ALA A 662 18.30 34.04 13.53
C ALA A 662 17.32 32.88 13.65
N GLU A 663 17.82 31.68 13.40
CA GLU A 663 17.17 30.41 13.79
C GLU A 663 17.00 30.38 15.31
N GLY A 664 15.77 30.39 15.76
CA GLY A 664 15.39 30.23 17.17
C GLY A 664 14.31 29.18 17.31
N ASN A 665 14.69 28.03 17.84
CA ASN A 665 13.82 26.94 18.30
C ASN A 665 12.60 27.51 19.05
N ARG A 666 11.43 27.50 18.41
CA ARG A 666 10.14 27.60 19.10
C ARG A 666 9.66 26.19 19.40
N LEU A 667 9.62 25.85 20.66
CA LEU A 667 8.85 24.76 21.20
C LEU A 667 7.37 25.06 20.91
N GLU A 668 6.74 24.28 20.05
CA GLU A 668 5.29 24.32 19.85
C GLU A 668 4.57 23.84 21.12
N PRO A 669 3.42 24.43 21.47
CA PRO A 669 2.67 24.04 22.67
C PRO A 669 2.10 22.64 22.50
N SER A 670 2.18 21.87 23.58
CA SER A 670 1.65 20.50 23.72
C SER A 670 0.21 20.41 23.25
N ALA A 671 -0.06 19.46 22.34
CA ALA A 671 -1.40 19.07 21.93
C ALA A 671 -2.30 18.85 23.16
N SER A 672 -3.39 19.58 23.24
CA SER A 672 -4.43 19.42 24.25
C SER A 672 -5.09 18.06 24.04
N PHE A 673 -5.20 17.28 25.11
CA PHE A 673 -5.93 16.03 25.19
C PHE A 673 -7.41 16.33 24.89
N VAL A 674 -7.95 15.82 23.77
CA VAL A 674 -9.37 15.89 23.43
C VAL A 674 -10.06 14.76 24.22
N PRO A 675 -11.12 15.05 25.00
CA PRO A 675 -11.87 14.00 25.70
C PRO A 675 -12.58 13.05 24.73
N ALA A 676 -12.68 11.78 25.08
CA ALA A 676 -13.32 10.74 24.28
C ALA A 676 -14.79 11.07 23.89
N ASP A 677 -15.48 11.86 24.70
CA ASP A 677 -16.87 12.28 24.48
C ASP A 677 -16.98 13.26 23.28
N ALA A 678 -15.95 14.06 23.02
CA ALA A 678 -15.93 14.99 21.88
C ALA A 678 -15.59 14.28 20.54
N GLU A 679 -14.96 13.11 20.58
CA GLU A 679 -14.72 12.27 19.40
C GLU A 679 -15.99 11.48 19.02
N GLN A 680 -16.79 11.09 19.99
CA GLN A 680 -18.07 10.42 19.77
C GLN A 680 -19.13 11.39 19.22
N GLU A 681 -19.17 12.66 19.70
CA GLU A 681 -20.00 13.72 19.13
C GLU A 681 -19.58 14.08 17.68
N ARG A 682 -18.29 13.93 17.30
CA ARG A 682 -17.83 14.15 15.94
C ARG A 682 -18.18 13.01 14.98
N ALA A 683 -18.26 11.77 15.44
CA ALA A 683 -18.71 10.63 14.63
C ALA A 683 -20.21 10.73 14.28
N GLU A 684 -21.01 11.41 15.12
CA GLU A 684 -22.42 11.68 14.86
C GLU A 684 -22.66 12.84 13.86
N GLN A 685 -21.60 13.52 13.38
CA GLN A 685 -21.69 14.70 12.51
C GLN A 685 -20.98 14.51 11.16
N LEU A 686 -20.88 13.29 10.66
CA LEU A 686 -20.38 13.07 9.30
C LEU A 686 -21.31 13.72 8.27
N PRO A 687 -20.76 14.41 7.25
CA PRO A 687 -21.58 14.90 6.14
C PRO A 687 -22.41 13.75 5.53
N PRO A 688 -23.66 14.02 5.10
CA PRO A 688 -24.44 12.98 4.44
C PRO A 688 -23.76 12.55 3.15
N THR A 689 -23.91 11.27 2.77
CA THR A 689 -23.49 10.83 1.45
C THR A 689 -24.25 11.63 0.38
N PRO A 690 -23.58 12.15 -0.65
CA PRO A 690 -24.25 12.90 -1.70
C PRO A 690 -25.38 12.09 -2.35
N VAL A 691 -26.57 12.69 -2.40
CA VAL A 691 -27.71 12.20 -3.18
C VAL A 691 -27.79 13.04 -4.43
N VAL A 692 -27.67 12.40 -5.60
CA VAL A 692 -27.49 13.09 -6.88
C VAL A 692 -28.64 12.72 -7.82
N GLU A 693 -29.32 13.74 -8.33
CA GLU A 693 -30.26 13.64 -9.45
C GLU A 693 -29.53 14.13 -10.71
N ILE A 694 -29.72 13.44 -11.83
CA ILE A 694 -29.17 13.80 -13.13
C ILE A 694 -30.32 14.16 -14.05
N GLU A 695 -30.27 15.38 -14.62
CA GLU A 695 -31.20 15.85 -15.65
C GLU A 695 -30.50 15.95 -17.00
N LEU A 696 -31.12 15.40 -18.06
CA LEU A 696 -30.69 15.54 -19.45
C LEU A 696 -31.72 16.35 -20.20
N GLU A 697 -31.35 17.51 -20.73
CA GLU A 697 -32.22 18.33 -21.59
C GLU A 697 -31.84 18.13 -23.05
N THR A 698 -32.83 17.82 -23.85
CA THR A 698 -32.70 17.64 -25.33
C THR A 698 -32.87 18.96 -26.07
N ASP A 699 -32.49 18.96 -27.37
CA ASP A 699 -32.70 20.05 -28.32
C ASP A 699 -34.20 20.39 -28.54
N SER A 700 -35.10 19.43 -28.31
CA SER A 700 -36.55 19.64 -28.32
C SER A 700 -37.09 20.28 -27.05
N GLY A 701 -36.26 20.45 -26.00
CA GLY A 701 -36.65 20.97 -24.70
C GLY A 701 -37.30 19.91 -23.79
N GLU A 702 -37.20 18.65 -24.14
CA GLU A 702 -37.63 17.54 -23.27
C GLU A 702 -36.57 17.33 -22.17
N ILE A 703 -37.04 17.11 -20.94
CA ILE A 703 -36.15 16.85 -19.78
C ILE A 703 -36.37 15.43 -19.29
N LEU A 704 -35.25 14.70 -19.19
CA LEU A 704 -35.18 13.37 -18.67
C LEU A 704 -34.44 13.40 -17.33
N VAL A 705 -34.88 12.60 -16.34
CA VAL A 705 -34.29 12.55 -15.02
C VAL A 705 -33.97 11.14 -14.59
N LEU A 706 -32.92 11.05 -13.77
CA LEU A 706 -32.50 9.86 -13.08
C LEU A 706 -32.09 10.22 -11.66
N GLU A 707 -32.65 9.54 -10.67
CA GLU A 707 -32.09 9.50 -9.32
C GLU A 707 -30.90 8.53 -9.28
N LEU A 708 -29.68 9.06 -9.24
CA LEU A 708 -28.45 8.25 -9.33
C LEU A 708 -28.40 7.17 -8.23
N ASN A 709 -28.84 7.51 -7.03
CA ASN A 709 -28.81 6.62 -5.88
C ASN A 709 -29.75 5.41 -6.03
N ASP A 710 -30.77 5.48 -6.88
CA ASP A 710 -31.62 4.34 -7.23
C ASP A 710 -30.90 3.36 -8.17
N HIS A 711 -29.98 3.85 -9.01
CA HIS A 711 -29.16 3.02 -9.86
C HIS A 711 -27.91 2.55 -9.14
N MET A 712 -27.05 3.48 -8.70
CA MET A 712 -25.83 3.20 -7.98
C MET A 712 -25.50 4.39 -7.05
N PRO A 713 -25.51 4.25 -5.72
CA PRO A 713 -25.18 5.35 -4.83
C PRO A 713 -23.71 5.71 -4.85
N VAL A 714 -23.45 6.97 -4.52
CA VAL A 714 -22.10 7.48 -4.38
C VAL A 714 -21.39 6.80 -3.21
N ALA A 715 -20.24 6.22 -3.46
CA ALA A 715 -19.45 5.58 -2.43
C ALA A 715 -18.89 6.61 -1.43
N ALA A 716 -18.90 6.28 -0.15
CA ALA A 716 -18.20 7.06 0.86
C ALA A 716 -16.68 6.88 0.71
N PRO A 717 -15.85 7.88 1.10
CA PRO A 717 -14.41 7.70 1.16
C PRO A 717 -14.01 6.55 2.07
N MET A 718 -13.00 5.80 1.68
CA MET A 718 -12.45 4.71 2.48
C MET A 718 -11.43 5.26 3.46
N TYR A 719 -11.81 5.34 4.72
CA TYR A 719 -10.92 5.77 5.79
C TYR A 719 -10.08 4.60 6.28
N ALA A 720 -8.77 4.81 6.41
CA ALA A 720 -7.85 3.81 6.93
C ALA A 720 -7.13 4.31 8.18
N SER A 721 -7.13 3.47 9.22
CA SER A 721 -6.27 3.62 10.38
C SER A 721 -5.12 2.62 10.27
N PHE A 722 -3.89 3.13 10.17
CA PHE A 722 -2.70 2.30 9.94
C PHE A 722 -2.10 1.75 11.23
N THR A 723 -2.43 2.31 12.39
CA THR A 723 -1.95 1.79 13.67
C THR A 723 -3.09 1.39 14.60
N SER A 724 -2.81 0.44 15.50
CA SER A 724 -3.76 0.02 16.54
C SER A 724 -3.87 1.02 17.69
N LEU A 725 -3.05 2.07 17.72
CA LEU A 725 -2.96 3.02 18.81
C LEU A 725 -3.37 4.41 18.30
N SER A 726 -4.58 4.87 18.60
CA SER A 726 -5.12 6.15 18.13
C SER A 726 -4.18 7.33 18.37
N TRP A 727 -3.52 7.38 19.52
CA TRP A 727 -2.53 8.43 19.84
C TRP A 727 -1.26 8.33 18.97
N LEU A 728 -0.92 7.14 18.48
CA LEU A 728 0.21 6.91 17.58
C LEU A 728 -0.15 7.32 16.16
N GLU A 729 -1.41 7.06 15.72
CA GLU A 729 -1.92 7.45 14.42
C GLU A 729 -1.70 8.93 14.14
N GLN A 730 -2.13 9.80 15.04
CA GLN A 730 -1.97 11.25 14.91
C GLN A 730 -0.51 11.71 14.80
N ARG A 731 0.45 10.94 15.36
CA ARG A 731 1.88 11.26 15.31
C ARG A 731 2.58 10.72 14.08
N ILE A 732 2.19 9.55 13.61
CA ILE A 732 2.71 8.96 12.37
C ILE A 732 2.09 9.66 11.14
N LYS A 733 0.87 10.17 11.26
CA LYS A 733 0.12 10.87 10.21
C LYS A 733 0.96 11.96 9.51
N ASN A 734 1.78 12.68 10.24
CA ASN A 734 2.59 13.76 9.67
C ASN A 734 3.85 13.30 8.93
N GLU A 735 4.26 12.04 9.11
CA GLU A 735 5.51 11.52 8.53
C GLU A 735 5.27 10.50 7.41
N LYS A 736 4.36 9.53 7.59
CA LYS A 736 4.17 8.43 6.64
C LYS A 736 2.75 8.34 6.09
N TYR A 737 1.71 8.62 6.90
CA TYR A 737 0.30 8.49 6.53
C TYR A 737 -0.41 9.81 6.80
N LYS A 738 -0.27 10.78 5.87
CA LYS A 738 -0.72 12.16 6.14
C LYS A 738 -2.22 12.28 6.24
N GLN A 739 -2.97 11.62 5.34
CA GLN A 739 -4.42 11.66 5.31
C GLN A 739 -5.02 10.27 5.54
N PRO A 740 -6.17 10.15 6.26
CA PRO A 740 -6.83 8.87 6.51
C PRO A 740 -7.55 8.34 5.27
N ALA A 741 -7.88 9.18 4.31
CA ALA A 741 -8.50 8.85 3.04
C ALA A 741 -7.81 9.58 1.90
N GLU A 742 -8.10 9.19 0.66
CA GLU A 742 -7.69 9.89 -0.54
C GLU A 742 -8.87 10.01 -1.50
N THR A 743 -8.77 10.96 -2.45
CA THR A 743 -9.76 11.13 -3.50
C THR A 743 -9.69 9.95 -4.46
N VAL A 744 -10.71 9.07 -4.46
CA VAL A 744 -10.82 7.91 -5.34
C VAL A 744 -12.10 8.02 -6.16
N PHE A 745 -11.98 7.88 -7.48
CA PHE A 745 -13.11 7.98 -8.37
C PHE A 745 -13.90 6.67 -8.46
N GLN A 746 -15.22 6.79 -8.45
CA GLN A 746 -16.18 5.76 -8.83
C GLN A 746 -16.71 6.08 -10.22
N THR A 747 -16.69 5.14 -11.16
CA THR A 747 -17.31 5.31 -12.46
C THR A 747 -18.75 4.82 -12.42
N PHE A 748 -19.64 5.61 -12.97
CA PHE A 748 -21.04 5.31 -13.18
C PHE A 748 -21.28 5.06 -14.66
N VAL A 749 -21.72 3.85 -14.99
CA VAL A 749 -22.16 3.48 -16.35
C VAL A 749 -23.67 3.39 -16.30
N VAL A 750 -24.35 4.40 -16.81
CA VAL A 750 -25.80 4.58 -16.70
C VAL A 750 -26.46 4.30 -18.04
N PRO A 751 -27.20 3.18 -18.18
CA PRO A 751 -27.98 2.93 -19.38
C PRO A 751 -29.01 4.05 -19.65
N MET A 752 -29.08 4.53 -20.88
CA MET A 752 -29.99 5.64 -21.26
C MET A 752 -31.46 5.33 -21.05
N ASP A 753 -31.85 4.05 -21.07
CA ASP A 753 -33.22 3.61 -20.84
C ASP A 753 -33.67 3.68 -19.37
N LEU A 754 -32.76 3.95 -18.44
CA LEU A 754 -33.10 4.23 -17.03
C LEU A 754 -33.61 5.67 -16.81
N PHE A 755 -33.36 6.57 -17.74
CA PHE A 755 -33.86 7.93 -17.65
C PHE A 755 -35.35 7.99 -17.97
N THR A 756 -36.10 8.80 -17.24
CA THR A 756 -37.56 8.98 -17.38
C THR A 756 -37.90 10.42 -17.68
N PHE A 757 -38.92 10.67 -18.53
CA PHE A 757 -39.41 12.04 -18.82
C PHE A 757 -40.18 12.63 -17.64
N ILE A 758 -39.93 13.89 -17.29
CA ILE A 758 -40.60 14.58 -16.16
C ILE A 758 -42.12 14.63 -16.34
N ASP A 759 -42.65 14.80 -17.59
CA ASP A 759 -44.07 15.03 -17.90
C ASP A 759 -44.82 13.78 -18.35
N SER A 760 -44.26 12.60 -18.34
CA SER A 760 -44.94 11.38 -18.77
C SER A 760 -45.21 10.44 -17.59
N ASP A 761 -46.36 9.69 -17.67
CA ASP A 761 -46.57 8.56 -16.75
C ASP A 761 -45.29 7.75 -16.60
N LYS A 762 -44.86 7.52 -15.34
CA LYS A 762 -43.60 6.92 -14.91
C LYS A 762 -43.16 5.58 -15.58
N ASN A 763 -43.84 5.15 -16.63
CA ASN A 763 -43.68 3.89 -17.36
C ASN A 763 -43.21 4.07 -18.82
N LYS A 764 -42.79 5.25 -19.26
CA LYS A 764 -42.21 5.42 -20.58
C LYS A 764 -40.70 5.51 -20.50
N THR A 765 -40.02 4.39 -20.72
CA THR A 765 -38.57 4.39 -21.02
C THR A 765 -38.31 5.19 -22.30
N ALA A 766 -37.38 6.11 -22.24
CA ALA A 766 -37.03 6.95 -23.35
C ALA A 766 -35.87 6.31 -24.14
N LYS A 767 -36.07 6.06 -25.42
CA LYS A 767 -34.92 5.93 -26.32
C LYS A 767 -34.55 7.36 -26.76
N VAL A 768 -33.58 7.93 -26.09
CA VAL A 768 -33.01 9.24 -26.43
C VAL A 768 -31.71 9.04 -27.18
N ASP A 769 -31.58 9.71 -28.31
CA ASP A 769 -30.32 9.78 -29.05
C ASP A 769 -29.36 10.70 -28.28
N PRO A 770 -28.18 10.26 -27.88
CA PRO A 770 -27.18 11.09 -27.18
C PRO A 770 -26.85 12.38 -27.93
N THR A 771 -26.98 12.40 -29.28
CA THR A 771 -26.75 13.60 -30.12
C THR A 771 -27.77 14.70 -29.90
N ALA A 772 -28.94 14.38 -29.36
CA ALA A 772 -29.99 15.35 -29.10
C ALA A 772 -29.81 16.05 -27.74
N ILE A 773 -28.89 15.62 -26.89
CA ILE A 773 -28.69 16.19 -25.56
C ILE A 773 -27.91 17.51 -25.70
N GLN A 774 -28.45 18.59 -25.13
CA GLN A 774 -27.83 19.91 -25.11
C GLN A 774 -27.29 20.31 -23.74
N ARG A 775 -27.88 19.81 -22.65
CA ARG A 775 -27.47 20.14 -21.31
C ARG A 775 -27.58 18.92 -20.39
N ILE A 776 -26.58 18.76 -19.50
CA ILE A 776 -26.59 17.82 -18.43
C ILE A 776 -26.51 18.60 -17.12
N THR A 777 -27.43 18.35 -16.19
CA THR A 777 -27.46 18.98 -14.87
C THR A 777 -27.27 17.92 -13.81
N PHE A 778 -26.28 18.12 -12.93
CA PHE A 778 -26.12 17.38 -11.70
C PHE A 778 -26.74 18.20 -10.57
N ARG A 779 -27.78 17.68 -9.95
CA ARG A 779 -28.49 18.30 -8.82
C ARG A 779 -28.22 17.53 -7.54
N PHE A 780 -27.76 18.21 -6.50
CA PHE A 780 -27.40 17.63 -5.22
C PHE A 780 -28.54 17.81 -4.23
N GLN A 781 -29.22 16.72 -3.87
CA GLN A 781 -30.42 16.73 -3.04
C GLN A 781 -30.10 16.61 -1.55
N SER A 782 -28.86 16.45 -1.16
CA SER A 782 -28.34 16.44 0.21
C SER A 782 -27.25 17.49 0.40
N GLY A 783 -26.96 17.90 1.62
CA GLY A 783 -25.89 18.84 1.95
C GLY A 783 -25.59 18.82 3.47
N PRO A 784 -24.42 19.30 3.89
CA PRO A 784 -23.29 19.76 3.07
C PRO A 784 -22.60 18.65 2.28
N GLY A 785 -21.91 19.00 1.21
CA GLY A 785 -21.19 18.02 0.41
C GLY A 785 -20.03 18.62 -0.40
N LYS A 786 -19.07 17.76 -0.75
CA LYS A 786 -17.95 18.07 -1.61
C LYS A 786 -17.63 16.87 -2.49
N ILE A 787 -17.50 17.08 -3.79
CA ILE A 787 -17.18 16.05 -4.77
C ILE A 787 -16.18 16.54 -5.80
N MET A 788 -15.63 15.59 -6.57
CA MET A 788 -14.94 15.86 -7.81
C MET A 788 -15.55 15.04 -8.94
N LEU A 789 -15.93 15.70 -10.05
CA LEU A 789 -16.43 15.08 -11.29
C LEU A 789 -15.32 14.98 -12.33
N SER A 790 -15.23 13.86 -13.03
CA SER A 790 -14.29 13.61 -14.12
C SER A 790 -14.90 12.67 -15.17
N ASP A 791 -14.26 12.50 -16.30
CA ASP A 791 -14.56 11.53 -17.36
C ASP A 791 -16.05 11.50 -17.73
N ILE A 792 -16.63 12.67 -18.03
CA ILE A 792 -18.03 12.79 -18.41
C ILE A 792 -18.15 12.55 -19.92
N GLY A 793 -19.02 11.60 -20.32
CA GLY A 793 -19.19 11.25 -21.72
C GLY A 793 -20.23 10.17 -21.98
N PHE A 794 -20.13 9.54 -23.14
CA PHE A 794 -20.96 8.40 -23.52
C PHE A 794 -20.12 7.22 -24.00
N MET A 795 -20.65 6.03 -23.86
CA MET A 795 -19.96 4.79 -24.18
C MET A 795 -20.98 3.76 -24.73
N SER A 796 -20.65 3.01 -25.78
CA SER A 796 -21.51 1.96 -26.37
C SER A 796 -21.50 0.65 -25.57
#